data_685d53c8c07426b3097fb7b79a52d3c9
#
_entry.id   685d53c8c07426b3097fb7b79a52d3c9
#
_cell.length_a   1.000
_cell.length_b   1.000
_cell.length_c   1.000
_cell.angle_alpha   90.00
_cell.angle_beta   90.00
_cell.angle_gamma   90.00
#
_symmetry.space_group_name_H-M   'P 1'
#
loop_
_entity.id
_entity.type
_entity.pdbx_description
1 polymer ?
#
loop_
_entity_poly.entity_id
_entity_poly.type
_entity_poly.pdbx_seq_one_letter_code
_entity_poly.pdbx_strand_id
1 'polypeptide(L)'
;MNLIKNGKDRFLAIDANAIVHRAFHAYPPTLQTEDGIQVNAAYGFTVMLLEALKMFEPKYVLCSFDTAKPTFRHVEFPDYKATRKPTDQSLIDQFPLVEEILQAFNIPILKKEGFEADDILGTISKYVREGKWSNENIELYILSGDRDLLQLITENVKIALPQKSFSDLVAYDRIGTKKKFGLYPEQIVDYKAMAGDASDNIPGVKGVGVKTAIELLDRYGSLNKIYENLAEVKPRYANLLKEGIEQAEMSRKLATIEQNVDLNIHLEDCLMRDFDKKEVLEVFHKYAFKSLIKKIDSLKEDEKSNVSTQLDIFSTGTIEEVKWVKEEDVEDICKDTEKLLIAYFDASESATGESFSFVRKVASTGKSEDYLFKDIHQIINTDCEKLIYGLEQITEQIGVPNGKLFDVSLFAHLINSEKRSYQFKDLAFDFSGSIFDEKIHPSEMKKVLDALGEIKEREIKKANSIELYEYTKNSMREYLGVGERFFENSLEMIEVPICKILSKMESKGIMVDTGWLEKLDGELSEEISKVTKGIYDCIGHEFNINSPKQLSDVLFKELDLPDKKKGSTRESVLIELKGTHPVIEKILEYRELSKIHTTYVIPLLEMGREDPESTIHTNYKQTGTSSGRFSSSNPNMQNIPIQGEWAEKIRKAFVARDGFRFVSMDYSQIELRILADMSKDNLLVEDFQNGIDIHRATASRILSKEVEDVTKEERSLGKTINFGILFGQTAFGLASMLGIPVDTAQKYITDYFQHYVGVEEYMRSLEKEAYKRGYVQTMFGTTRWIRGIRSKNMRMVRAAQREAINMPIQGGEADVMKLAMIKLDEEIEKNFKDDAFILLQIHDELIFEVKEERVEEFEKKAKEIMKNVVSMEVHLDVSSSSGKDMAELIG
;
A
#
# COMPACT_ATOMS: atom_id res chain seq x y z
N MET A 1 29.58 -7.32 -11.45
CA MET A 1 31.00 -7.77 -11.65
C MET A 1 30.92 -9.28 -11.73
N ASN A 2 31.09 -9.87 -12.90
CA ASN A 2 31.06 -11.36 -13.02
C ASN A 2 32.23 -11.91 -12.18
N LEU A 3 31.91 -12.62 -11.10
CA LEU A 3 32.90 -13.36 -10.32
C LEU A 3 33.48 -14.45 -11.24
N ILE A 4 34.79 -14.38 -11.49
CA ILE A 4 35.47 -15.38 -12.30
C ILE A 4 35.35 -16.71 -11.56
N LYS A 5 34.79 -17.75 -12.23
CA LYS A 5 34.78 -19.13 -11.68
C LYS A 5 36.23 -19.65 -11.64
N ASN A 6 36.84 -19.53 -10.46
CA ASN A 6 38.26 -19.93 -10.24
C ASN A 6 38.43 -21.40 -9.80
N GLY A 7 37.38 -22.20 -9.91
CA GLY A 7 37.38 -23.62 -9.56
C GLY A 7 37.40 -23.91 -8.05
N LYS A 8 37.23 -22.89 -7.21
CA LYS A 8 37.09 -23.04 -5.74
C LYS A 8 35.65 -23.24 -5.32
N ASP A 9 35.44 -24.10 -4.32
CA ASP A 9 34.14 -24.23 -3.64
C ASP A 9 33.83 -22.96 -2.83
N ARG A 10 32.70 -22.34 -3.03
CA ARG A 10 32.30 -21.12 -2.34
C ARG A 10 31.56 -21.45 -1.04
N PHE A 11 31.95 -20.77 0.02
CA PHE A 11 31.29 -20.82 1.31
C PHE A 11 30.74 -19.43 1.67
N LEU A 12 29.45 -19.32 1.92
CA LEU A 12 28.78 -18.10 2.37
C LEU A 12 28.50 -18.20 3.87
N ALA A 13 29.15 -17.34 4.67
CA ALA A 13 28.86 -17.20 6.09
C ALA A 13 28.18 -15.84 6.34
N ILE A 14 27.06 -15.83 7.08
CA ILE A 14 26.19 -14.66 7.22
C ILE A 14 26.18 -14.20 8.67
N ASP A 15 26.42 -12.90 8.88
CA ASP A 15 26.22 -12.21 10.14
C ASP A 15 24.76 -11.74 10.20
N ALA A 16 23.92 -12.51 10.89
CA ALA A 16 22.48 -12.22 10.97
C ALA A 16 22.21 -10.86 11.64
N ASN A 17 22.89 -10.58 12.77
CA ASN A 17 22.59 -9.40 13.57
C ASN A 17 22.85 -8.12 12.81
N ALA A 18 24.01 -7.99 12.17
CA ALA A 18 24.35 -6.80 11.39
C ALA A 18 23.39 -6.60 10.20
N ILE A 19 22.98 -7.68 9.52
CA ILE A 19 22.08 -7.60 8.38
C ILE A 19 20.65 -7.26 8.82
N VAL A 20 20.14 -7.89 9.89
CA VAL A 20 18.79 -7.65 10.42
C VAL A 20 18.65 -6.23 10.94
N HIS A 21 19.63 -5.73 11.70
CA HIS A 21 19.67 -4.33 12.16
C HIS A 21 19.65 -3.35 10.99
N ARG A 22 20.48 -3.59 9.98
CA ARG A 22 20.52 -2.74 8.80
C ARG A 22 19.20 -2.76 8.03
N ALA A 23 18.58 -3.94 7.88
CA ALA A 23 17.29 -4.13 7.23
C ALA A 23 16.17 -3.37 7.94
N PHE A 24 16.16 -3.41 9.27
CA PHE A 24 15.17 -2.70 10.09
C PHE A 24 15.12 -1.19 9.81
N HIS A 25 16.28 -0.58 9.60
CA HIS A 25 16.36 0.86 9.31
C HIS A 25 16.22 1.22 7.83
N ALA A 26 16.39 0.25 6.92
CA ALA A 26 16.31 0.47 5.48
C ALA A 26 14.89 0.34 4.93
N TYR A 27 14.07 -0.50 5.55
CA TYR A 27 12.69 -0.74 5.13
C TYR A 27 11.69 -0.08 6.09
N PRO A 28 10.55 0.44 5.58
CA PRO A 28 9.60 1.16 6.40
C PRO A 28 8.92 0.24 7.42
N PRO A 29 8.64 0.72 8.65
CA PRO A 29 7.98 -0.07 9.69
C PRO A 29 6.51 -0.39 9.37
N THR A 30 5.97 0.19 8.30
CA THR A 30 4.63 -0.13 7.76
C THR A 30 4.58 -1.48 7.04
N LEU A 31 5.73 -2.12 6.83
CA LEU A 31 5.80 -3.47 6.27
C LEU A 31 5.40 -4.46 7.37
N GLN A 32 4.14 -4.91 7.31
CA GLN A 32 3.51 -5.75 8.32
C GLN A 32 2.67 -6.84 7.65
N THR A 33 2.46 -7.95 8.36
CA THR A 33 1.47 -8.96 7.99
C THR A 33 0.05 -8.42 8.16
N GLU A 34 -0.95 -9.16 7.71
CA GLU A 34 -2.36 -8.81 7.92
C GLU A 34 -2.70 -8.72 9.43
N ASP A 35 -2.08 -9.56 10.26
CA ASP A 35 -2.25 -9.56 11.71
C ASP A 35 -1.47 -8.44 12.42
N GLY A 36 -0.81 -7.57 11.67
CA GLY A 36 -0.06 -6.41 12.20
C GLY A 36 1.33 -6.75 12.74
N ILE A 37 1.85 -7.94 12.47
CA ILE A 37 3.23 -8.31 12.83
C ILE A 37 4.20 -7.52 11.93
N GLN A 38 5.08 -6.73 12.53
CA GLN A 38 6.09 -5.98 11.79
C GLN A 38 7.15 -6.94 11.24
N VAL A 39 7.43 -6.88 9.93
CA VAL A 39 8.30 -7.81 9.21
C VAL A 39 9.37 -7.13 8.36
N ASN A 40 9.57 -5.81 8.50
CA ASN A 40 10.48 -5.05 7.66
C ASN A 40 11.94 -5.51 7.75
N ALA A 41 12.42 -5.91 8.94
CA ALA A 41 13.76 -6.44 9.12
C ALA A 41 13.90 -7.84 8.52
N ALA A 42 12.93 -8.72 8.76
CA ALA A 42 12.91 -10.06 8.19
C ALA A 42 12.81 -10.03 6.65
N TYR A 43 11.97 -9.14 6.11
CA TYR A 43 11.89 -8.90 4.67
C TYR A 43 13.22 -8.48 4.06
N GLY A 44 13.85 -7.44 4.64
CA GLY A 44 15.12 -6.93 4.13
C GLY A 44 16.27 -7.94 4.28
N PHE A 45 16.29 -8.71 5.36
CA PHE A 45 17.22 -9.83 5.53
C PHE A 45 17.04 -10.86 4.41
N THR A 46 15.80 -11.25 4.12
CA THR A 46 15.47 -12.22 3.07
C THR A 46 15.87 -11.72 1.68
N VAL A 47 15.64 -10.44 1.38
CA VAL A 47 16.12 -9.81 0.13
C VAL A 47 17.61 -10.00 -0.03
N MET A 48 18.39 -9.71 1.03
CA MET A 48 19.84 -9.82 0.99
C MET A 48 20.32 -11.26 0.93
N LEU A 49 19.67 -12.16 1.63
CA LEU A 49 19.93 -13.60 1.56
C LEU A 49 19.79 -14.11 0.11
N LEU A 50 18.66 -13.82 -0.55
CA LEU A 50 18.41 -14.27 -1.93
C LEU A 50 19.44 -13.67 -2.91
N GLU A 51 19.80 -12.40 -2.77
CA GLU A 51 20.82 -11.76 -3.60
C GLU A 51 22.21 -12.38 -3.36
N ALA A 52 22.56 -12.70 -2.11
CA ALA A 52 23.84 -13.34 -1.79
C ALA A 52 23.90 -14.77 -2.30
N LEU A 53 22.83 -15.56 -2.15
CA LEU A 53 22.75 -16.91 -2.71
C LEU A 53 22.90 -16.89 -4.23
N LYS A 54 22.22 -15.96 -4.91
CA LYS A 54 22.33 -15.79 -6.36
C LYS A 54 23.73 -15.33 -6.80
N MET A 55 24.33 -14.38 -6.07
CA MET A 55 25.61 -13.79 -6.44
C MET A 55 26.77 -14.75 -6.24
N PHE A 56 26.74 -15.48 -5.14
CA PHE A 56 27.87 -16.33 -4.75
C PHE A 56 27.73 -17.80 -5.15
N GLU A 57 26.51 -18.26 -5.44
CA GLU A 57 26.22 -19.68 -5.75
C GLU A 57 26.99 -20.62 -4.79
N PRO A 58 26.76 -20.51 -3.45
CA PRO A 58 27.62 -21.17 -2.48
C PRO A 58 27.34 -22.69 -2.43
N LYS A 59 28.39 -23.48 -2.30
CA LYS A 59 28.30 -24.89 -1.98
C LYS A 59 28.07 -25.13 -0.49
N TYR A 60 28.56 -24.22 0.36
CA TYR A 60 28.41 -24.26 1.80
C TYR A 60 27.80 -22.93 2.27
N VAL A 61 26.93 -23.00 3.27
CA VAL A 61 26.27 -21.83 3.84
C VAL A 61 26.08 -22.01 5.36
N LEU A 62 26.19 -20.93 6.12
CA LEU A 62 25.76 -20.87 7.51
C LEU A 62 25.37 -19.43 7.89
N CYS A 63 24.58 -19.30 8.95
CA CYS A 63 24.22 -18.02 9.52
C CYS A 63 24.57 -17.97 11.02
N SER A 64 25.30 -16.93 11.46
CA SER A 64 25.66 -16.75 12.86
C SER A 64 24.77 -15.69 13.52
N PHE A 65 24.42 -15.90 14.78
CA PHE A 65 23.65 -14.97 15.61
C PHE A 65 24.35 -14.68 16.94
N ASP A 66 24.19 -13.46 17.42
CA ASP A 66 24.55 -13.10 18.80
C ASP A 66 23.61 -13.80 19.80
N THR A 67 24.10 -13.99 20.99
CA THR A 67 23.28 -14.46 22.12
C THR A 67 22.97 -13.31 23.07
N ALA A 68 21.90 -13.43 23.85
CA ALA A 68 21.51 -12.41 24.84
C ALA A 68 22.46 -12.33 26.06
N LYS A 69 23.40 -13.28 26.21
CA LYS A 69 24.32 -13.31 27.35
C LYS A 69 25.52 -12.38 27.14
N PRO A 70 26.06 -11.77 28.22
CA PRO A 70 27.27 -10.98 28.15
C PRO A 70 28.43 -11.79 27.55
N THR A 71 29.24 -11.15 26.74
CA THR A 71 30.44 -11.75 26.14
C THR A 71 31.67 -11.54 27.05
N PHE A 72 32.76 -12.23 26.76
CA PHE A 72 34.02 -12.07 27.46
C PHE A 72 34.50 -10.59 27.46
N ARG A 73 34.20 -9.83 26.40
CA ARG A 73 34.56 -8.40 26.31
C ARG A 73 33.82 -7.56 27.37
N HIS A 74 32.58 -7.88 27.71
CA HIS A 74 31.83 -7.21 28.77
C HIS A 74 32.40 -7.53 30.15
N VAL A 75 32.99 -8.73 30.33
CA VAL A 75 33.62 -9.14 31.59
C VAL A 75 34.92 -8.42 31.77
N GLU A 76 35.72 -8.26 30.70
CA GLU A 76 37.02 -7.60 30.74
C GLU A 76 36.93 -6.07 30.76
N PHE A 77 35.92 -5.51 30.09
CA PHE A 77 35.67 -4.07 30.03
C PHE A 77 34.18 -3.79 30.18
N PRO A 78 33.69 -3.49 31.41
CA PRO A 78 32.25 -3.29 31.67
C PRO A 78 31.59 -2.16 30.85
N ASP A 79 32.40 -1.19 30.42
CA ASP A 79 31.93 -0.09 29.58
C ASP A 79 31.80 -0.44 28.09
N TYR A 80 32.19 -1.63 27.67
CA TYR A 80 32.07 -2.10 26.28
C TYR A 80 30.60 -2.07 25.82
N LYS A 81 30.33 -1.36 24.72
CA LYS A 81 28.98 -1.13 24.17
C LYS A 81 27.98 -0.45 25.13
N ALA A 82 28.44 0.07 26.31
CA ALA A 82 27.52 0.65 27.30
C ALA A 82 26.79 1.92 26.81
N THR A 83 27.30 2.58 25.79
CA THR A 83 26.67 3.76 25.17
C THR A 83 25.58 3.43 24.14
N ARG A 84 25.44 2.15 23.77
CA ARG A 84 24.40 1.71 22.83
C ARG A 84 23.01 1.85 23.46
N LYS A 85 22.09 2.43 22.72
CA LYS A 85 20.67 2.46 23.14
C LYS A 85 20.11 1.03 23.17
N PRO A 86 19.16 0.73 24.08
CA PRO A 86 18.46 -0.55 24.05
C PRO A 86 17.87 -0.82 22.65
N THR A 87 18.01 -2.04 22.20
CA THR A 87 17.44 -2.48 20.92
C THR A 87 15.91 -2.37 20.96
N ASP A 88 15.32 -1.82 19.90
CA ASP A 88 13.86 -1.72 19.80
C ASP A 88 13.21 -3.09 19.88
N GLN A 89 12.17 -3.22 20.72
CA GLN A 89 11.48 -4.51 20.90
C GLN A 89 10.91 -5.03 19.57
N SER A 90 10.42 -4.14 18.69
CA SER A 90 9.91 -4.53 17.38
C SER A 90 10.98 -5.09 16.44
N LEU A 91 12.25 -4.81 16.69
CA LEU A 91 13.38 -5.44 16.03
C LEU A 91 13.69 -6.80 16.66
N ILE A 92 13.70 -6.87 18.00
CA ILE A 92 13.94 -8.12 18.74
C ILE A 92 12.91 -9.18 18.33
N ASP A 93 11.65 -8.78 18.21
CA ASP A 93 10.53 -9.66 17.83
C ASP A 93 10.67 -10.24 16.40
N GLN A 94 11.56 -9.68 15.56
CA GLN A 94 11.78 -10.17 14.20
C GLN A 94 12.93 -11.16 14.04
N PHE A 95 13.80 -11.33 15.05
CA PHE A 95 14.84 -12.37 14.99
C PHE A 95 14.28 -13.80 14.87
N PRO A 96 13.26 -14.20 15.62
CA PRO A 96 12.62 -15.51 15.42
C PRO A 96 12.06 -15.72 14.02
N LEU A 97 11.54 -14.65 13.36
CA LEU A 97 11.03 -14.72 12.00
C LEU A 97 12.18 -15.01 11.02
N VAL A 98 13.34 -14.40 11.22
CA VAL A 98 14.55 -14.65 10.42
C VAL A 98 15.05 -16.08 10.62
N GLU A 99 15.01 -16.61 11.84
CA GLU A 99 15.37 -18.01 12.12
C GLU A 99 14.43 -18.98 11.39
N GLU A 100 13.12 -18.74 11.40
CA GLU A 100 12.14 -19.55 10.66
C GLU A 100 12.39 -19.52 9.14
N ILE A 101 12.75 -18.36 8.59
CA ILE A 101 13.12 -18.23 7.17
C ILE A 101 14.36 -19.06 6.86
N LEU A 102 15.42 -18.97 7.68
CA LEU A 102 16.64 -19.74 7.49
C LEU A 102 16.38 -21.25 7.56
N GLN A 103 15.52 -21.70 8.48
CA GLN A 103 15.11 -23.09 8.60
C GLN A 103 14.40 -23.58 7.33
N ALA A 104 13.48 -22.78 6.77
CA ALA A 104 12.79 -23.12 5.51
C ALA A 104 13.76 -23.23 4.32
N PHE A 105 14.87 -22.49 4.33
CA PHE A 105 15.94 -22.61 3.34
C PHE A 105 16.96 -23.69 3.67
N ASN A 106 16.76 -24.50 4.72
CA ASN A 106 17.73 -25.49 5.22
C ASN A 106 19.12 -24.89 5.54
N ILE A 107 19.19 -23.61 5.94
CA ILE A 107 20.45 -22.93 6.27
C ILE A 107 20.74 -23.13 7.77
N PRO A 108 21.89 -23.72 8.13
CA PRO A 108 22.25 -23.95 9.52
C PRO A 108 22.51 -22.63 10.27
N ILE A 109 21.99 -22.60 11.50
CA ILE A 109 22.10 -21.44 12.41
C ILE A 109 23.10 -21.79 13.52
N LEU A 110 24.08 -20.92 13.74
CA LEU A 110 25.10 -21.08 14.75
C LEU A 110 25.04 -19.96 15.79
N LYS A 111 24.99 -20.36 17.07
CA LYS A 111 25.00 -19.46 18.25
C LYS A 111 25.96 -20.02 19.28
N LYS A 112 26.77 -19.16 19.92
CA LYS A 112 27.67 -19.58 20.99
C LYS A 112 27.60 -18.61 22.17
N GLU A 113 27.20 -19.08 23.32
CA GLU A 113 27.15 -18.25 24.55
C GLU A 113 28.52 -17.73 24.93
N GLY A 114 28.60 -16.47 25.34
CA GLY A 114 29.84 -15.81 25.74
C GLY A 114 30.69 -15.22 24.59
N PHE A 115 30.25 -15.43 23.34
CA PHE A 115 30.88 -14.90 22.14
C PHE A 115 29.90 -14.14 21.26
N GLU A 116 30.38 -13.23 20.45
CA GLU A 116 29.60 -12.53 19.44
C GLU A 116 29.60 -13.32 18.12
N ALA A 117 28.63 -13.01 17.22
CA ALA A 117 28.56 -13.59 15.88
C ALA A 117 29.87 -13.41 15.11
N ASP A 118 30.54 -12.28 15.29
CA ASP A 118 31.83 -11.95 14.68
C ASP A 118 32.93 -12.92 15.08
N ASP A 119 32.95 -13.38 16.36
CA ASP A 119 33.94 -14.34 16.86
C ASP A 119 33.72 -15.75 16.26
N ILE A 120 32.45 -16.10 16.03
CA ILE A 120 32.10 -17.33 15.32
C ILE A 120 32.62 -17.26 13.88
N LEU A 121 32.33 -16.17 13.17
CA LEU A 121 32.79 -15.92 11.80
C LEU A 121 34.33 -15.83 11.72
N GLY A 122 34.96 -15.24 12.72
CA GLY A 122 36.41 -15.20 12.87
C GLY A 122 37.02 -16.61 12.96
N THR A 123 36.39 -17.48 13.76
CA THR A 123 36.84 -18.87 13.94
C THR A 123 36.67 -19.67 12.64
N ILE A 124 35.55 -19.50 11.93
CA ILE A 124 35.32 -20.13 10.62
C ILE A 124 36.34 -19.63 9.60
N SER A 125 36.62 -18.32 9.58
CA SER A 125 37.67 -17.75 8.73
C SER A 125 39.03 -18.43 8.99
N LYS A 126 39.35 -18.70 10.25
CA LYS A 126 40.57 -19.42 10.63
C LYS A 126 40.55 -20.87 10.13
N TYR A 127 39.41 -21.59 10.27
CA TYR A 127 39.28 -22.97 9.78
C TYR A 127 39.53 -23.07 8.28
N VAL A 128 39.04 -22.09 7.48
CA VAL A 128 39.28 -22.04 6.04
C VAL A 128 40.73 -21.71 5.74
N ARG A 129 41.32 -20.73 6.45
CA ARG A 129 42.73 -20.32 6.27
C ARG A 129 43.73 -21.41 6.61
N GLU A 130 43.50 -22.17 7.67
CA GLU A 130 44.44 -23.21 8.17
C GLU A 130 44.12 -24.58 7.60
N GLY A 131 43.17 -24.76 6.68
CA GLY A 131 42.80 -26.02 6.06
C GLY A 131 42.27 -27.05 7.06
N LYS A 132 41.72 -26.63 8.21
CA LYS A 132 41.18 -27.55 9.24
C LYS A 132 40.03 -28.41 8.69
N TRP A 133 39.27 -27.88 7.75
CA TRP A 133 38.29 -28.59 6.99
C TRP A 133 38.94 -29.08 5.72
N SER A 134 39.58 -30.18 5.70
CA SER A 134 40.38 -30.94 4.70
C SER A 134 40.19 -30.63 3.20
N ASN A 135 39.59 -29.56 2.85
CA ASN A 135 39.33 -29.09 1.51
C ASN A 135 40.07 -27.76 1.27
N GLU A 136 41.30 -27.85 0.76
CA GLU A 136 42.16 -26.68 0.49
C GLU A 136 41.58 -25.71 -0.57
N ASN A 137 40.42 -26.05 -1.16
CA ASN A 137 39.87 -25.32 -2.30
C ASN A 137 38.62 -24.49 -1.94
N ILE A 138 38.49 -24.04 -0.69
CA ILE A 138 37.36 -23.20 -0.23
C ILE A 138 37.68 -21.71 -0.35
N GLU A 139 36.74 -20.94 -0.91
CA GLU A 139 36.73 -19.47 -0.87
C GLU A 139 35.56 -19.01 0.00
N LEU A 140 35.86 -18.39 1.14
CA LEU A 140 34.88 -17.91 2.12
C LEU A 140 34.45 -16.48 1.80
N TYR A 141 33.15 -16.26 1.70
CA TYR A 141 32.50 -14.96 1.64
C TYR A 141 31.72 -14.73 2.94
N ILE A 142 32.07 -13.70 3.70
CA ILE A 142 31.35 -13.31 4.90
C ILE A 142 30.45 -12.14 4.55
N LEU A 143 29.14 -12.35 4.64
CA LEU A 143 28.11 -11.31 4.42
C LEU A 143 27.80 -10.63 5.73
N SER A 144 28.12 -9.33 5.86
CA SER A 144 27.81 -8.53 7.03
C SER A 144 27.60 -7.05 6.69
N GLY A 145 26.96 -6.31 7.59
CA GLY A 145 26.95 -4.84 7.59
C GLY A 145 28.11 -4.23 8.35
N ASP A 146 28.87 -5.03 9.10
CA ASP A 146 29.94 -4.56 9.97
C ASP A 146 31.31 -4.52 9.26
N ARG A 147 32.02 -3.40 9.43
CA ARG A 147 33.35 -3.19 8.85
C ARG A 147 34.47 -3.82 9.67
N ASP A 148 34.19 -4.22 10.90
CA ASP A 148 35.15 -4.84 11.77
C ASP A 148 35.61 -6.18 11.23
N LEU A 149 34.73 -6.89 10.56
CA LEU A 149 35.02 -8.13 9.86
C LEU A 149 36.05 -8.00 8.74
N LEU A 150 36.35 -6.77 8.25
CA LEU A 150 37.39 -6.53 7.26
C LEU A 150 38.77 -7.00 7.74
N GLN A 151 39.01 -7.09 9.07
CA GLN A 151 40.25 -7.62 9.64
C GLN A 151 40.46 -9.10 9.32
N LEU A 152 39.39 -9.85 8.96
CA LEU A 152 39.45 -11.28 8.66
C LEU A 152 39.87 -11.59 7.22
N ILE A 153 39.96 -10.60 6.35
CA ILE A 153 40.26 -10.77 4.93
C ILE A 153 41.66 -11.38 4.75
N THR A 154 41.69 -12.45 3.96
CA THR A 154 42.89 -13.15 3.53
C THR A 154 42.83 -13.47 2.02
N GLU A 155 43.75 -14.31 1.53
CA GLU A 155 43.68 -14.76 0.13
C GLU A 155 42.38 -15.54 -0.18
N ASN A 156 41.91 -16.35 0.79
CA ASN A 156 40.75 -17.21 0.64
C ASN A 156 39.52 -16.69 1.38
N VAL A 157 39.57 -15.49 2.04
CA VAL A 157 38.47 -14.91 2.79
C VAL A 157 38.17 -13.51 2.28
N LYS A 158 36.95 -13.26 1.88
CA LYS A 158 36.44 -11.96 1.42
C LYS A 158 35.25 -11.52 2.26
N ILE A 159 35.08 -10.21 2.43
CA ILE A 159 33.92 -9.65 3.15
C ILE A 159 32.98 -8.98 2.15
N ALA A 160 31.73 -9.45 2.13
CA ALA A 160 30.67 -8.89 1.31
C ALA A 160 29.89 -7.84 2.11
N LEU A 161 30.00 -6.58 1.69
CA LEU A 161 29.31 -5.46 2.34
C LEU A 161 28.23 -4.88 1.44
N PRO A 162 27.01 -4.63 1.93
CA PRO A 162 25.97 -3.92 1.19
C PRO A 162 26.34 -2.44 1.01
N GLN A 163 26.08 -1.90 -0.17
CA GLN A 163 26.35 -0.50 -0.54
C GLN A 163 25.14 0.41 -0.26
N LYS A 164 24.81 1.31 -1.19
CA LYS A 164 23.68 2.25 -1.04
C LYS A 164 22.32 1.58 -1.17
N SER A 165 22.22 0.62 -2.06
CA SER A 165 21.03 -0.22 -2.20
C SER A 165 21.22 -1.54 -1.43
N PHE A 166 20.14 -2.08 -0.87
CA PHE A 166 20.16 -3.34 -0.13
C PHE A 166 20.49 -4.56 -1.03
N SER A 167 20.23 -4.43 -2.33
CA SER A 167 20.56 -5.44 -3.35
C SER A 167 21.95 -5.26 -3.97
N ASP A 168 22.71 -4.22 -3.58
CA ASP A 168 24.02 -3.94 -4.16
C ASP A 168 25.11 -4.41 -3.19
N LEU A 169 25.60 -5.63 -3.42
CA LEU A 169 26.65 -6.28 -2.62
C LEU A 169 28.02 -6.11 -3.31
N VAL A 170 29.03 -5.76 -2.53
CA VAL A 170 30.43 -5.70 -2.99
C VAL A 170 31.29 -6.55 -2.10
N ALA A 171 31.94 -7.55 -2.70
CA ALA A 171 32.94 -8.37 -2.01
C ALA A 171 34.30 -7.67 -2.02
N TYR A 172 34.88 -7.43 -0.85
CA TYR A 172 36.16 -6.80 -0.65
C TYR A 172 37.24 -7.84 -0.38
N ASP A 173 38.31 -7.72 -1.14
CA ASP A 173 39.59 -8.39 -0.91
C ASP A 173 40.58 -7.38 -0.26
N ARG A 174 41.84 -7.81 -0.06
CA ARG A 174 42.90 -7.00 0.54
C ARG A 174 43.13 -5.69 -0.22
N ILE A 175 43.13 -5.73 -1.56
CA ILE A 175 43.39 -4.54 -2.40
C ILE A 175 42.16 -3.63 -2.41
N GLY A 176 40.98 -4.19 -2.57
CA GLY A 176 39.70 -3.47 -2.54
C GLY A 176 39.50 -2.74 -1.20
N THR A 177 39.90 -3.36 -0.08
CA THR A 177 39.83 -2.77 1.26
C THR A 177 40.77 -1.54 1.35
N LYS A 178 42.03 -1.65 0.93
CA LYS A 178 42.96 -0.51 0.89
C LYS A 178 42.41 0.64 0.02
N LYS A 179 41.91 0.32 -1.16
CA LYS A 179 41.37 1.31 -2.10
C LYS A 179 40.12 2.04 -1.56
N LYS A 180 39.25 1.34 -0.86
CA LYS A 180 37.97 1.90 -0.38
C LYS A 180 38.08 2.59 0.98
N PHE A 181 38.84 1.99 1.91
CA PHE A 181 38.87 2.42 3.32
C PHE A 181 40.23 3.05 3.72
N GLY A 182 41.24 3.00 2.85
CA GLY A 182 42.56 3.57 3.11
C GLY A 182 43.46 2.70 3.98
N LEU A 183 43.00 1.51 4.40
CA LEU A 183 43.70 0.59 5.29
C LEU A 183 43.74 -0.81 4.67
N TYR A 184 44.84 -1.54 4.93
CA TYR A 184 44.86 -2.97 4.69
C TYR A 184 44.12 -3.73 5.80
N PRO A 185 43.57 -4.95 5.54
CA PRO A 185 42.87 -5.74 6.55
C PRO A 185 43.62 -5.89 7.87
N GLU A 186 44.89 -6.20 7.80
CA GLU A 186 45.83 -6.33 8.94
C GLU A 186 46.04 -5.05 9.76
N GLN A 187 45.65 -3.90 9.25
CA GLN A 187 45.74 -2.61 9.90
C GLN A 187 44.44 -2.17 10.63
N ILE A 188 43.32 -2.87 10.41
CA ILE A 188 42.00 -2.47 10.95
C ILE A 188 42.02 -2.46 12.48
N VAL A 189 42.58 -3.50 13.10
CA VAL A 189 42.71 -3.58 14.57
C VAL A 189 43.60 -2.50 15.12
N ASP A 190 44.79 -2.26 14.51
CA ASP A 190 45.71 -1.23 14.92
C ASP A 190 45.14 0.18 14.76
N TYR A 191 44.33 0.36 13.69
CA TYR A 191 43.59 1.60 13.48
C TYR A 191 42.62 1.87 14.63
N LYS A 192 41.80 0.86 15.04
CA LYS A 192 40.86 1.00 16.15
C LYS A 192 41.58 1.13 17.51
N ALA A 193 42.71 0.50 17.66
CA ALA A 193 43.54 0.65 18.86
C ALA A 193 43.98 2.10 19.08
N MET A 194 44.26 2.83 17.99
CA MET A 194 44.63 4.24 18.06
C MET A 194 43.47 5.21 18.01
N ALA A 195 42.56 5.06 17.04
CA ALA A 195 41.47 6.01 16.81
C ALA A 195 40.24 5.79 17.73
N GLY A 196 40.13 4.59 18.35
CA GLY A 196 38.96 4.16 19.08
C GLY A 196 37.79 3.81 18.18
N ASP A 197 36.69 3.40 18.80
CA ASP A 197 35.41 3.21 18.17
C ASP A 197 34.29 3.70 19.09
N ALA A 198 33.62 4.77 18.68
CA ALA A 198 32.51 5.34 19.44
C ALA A 198 31.27 4.46 19.47
N SER A 199 31.07 3.60 18.46
CA SER A 199 29.90 2.70 18.40
C SER A 199 30.00 1.58 19.43
N ASP A 200 31.21 1.10 19.71
CA ASP A 200 31.49 0.03 20.67
C ASP A 200 32.07 0.53 22.00
N ASN A 201 32.15 1.85 22.11
CA ASN A 201 32.78 2.52 23.28
C ASN A 201 34.22 2.08 23.53
N ILE A 202 34.96 1.84 22.44
CA ILE A 202 36.39 1.56 22.49
C ILE A 202 37.13 2.88 22.54
N PRO A 203 37.94 3.17 23.62
CA PRO A 203 38.44 4.52 23.86
C PRO A 203 39.51 5.00 22.87
N GLY A 204 40.37 4.11 22.37
CA GLY A 204 41.54 4.49 21.58
C GLY A 204 42.53 5.34 22.35
N VAL A 205 43.46 5.98 21.66
CA VAL A 205 44.43 6.92 22.22
C VAL A 205 43.85 8.33 22.17
N LYS A 206 43.64 8.95 23.31
CA LYS A 206 43.06 10.30 23.42
C LYS A 206 43.88 11.31 22.59
N GLY A 207 43.21 11.96 21.64
CA GLY A 207 43.81 12.97 20.76
C GLY A 207 44.42 12.43 19.47
N VAL A 208 44.38 11.11 19.23
CA VAL A 208 44.68 10.46 17.95
C VAL A 208 43.41 10.18 17.19
N GLY A 209 43.12 10.98 16.19
CA GLY A 209 41.89 10.80 15.39
C GLY A 209 42.10 9.96 14.12
N VAL A 210 41.02 9.66 13.42
CA VAL A 210 40.91 8.82 12.21
C VAL A 210 42.04 9.14 11.20
N LYS A 211 42.19 10.42 10.79
CA LYS A 211 43.18 10.82 9.78
C LYS A 211 44.62 10.55 10.23
N THR A 212 44.91 10.83 11.48
CA THR A 212 46.27 10.62 12.05
C THR A 212 46.57 9.13 12.15
N ALA A 213 45.66 8.32 12.59
CA ALA A 213 45.85 6.87 12.69
C ALA A 213 46.12 6.26 11.29
N ILE A 214 45.33 6.65 10.28
CA ILE A 214 45.51 6.18 8.88
C ILE A 214 46.88 6.62 8.34
N GLU A 215 47.28 7.89 8.56
CA GLU A 215 48.60 8.44 8.10
C GLU A 215 49.76 7.66 8.73
N LEU A 216 49.66 7.38 10.03
CA LEU A 216 50.71 6.64 10.74
C LEU A 216 50.79 5.18 10.27
N LEU A 217 49.65 4.51 10.10
CA LEU A 217 49.61 3.13 9.61
C LEU A 217 50.05 3.01 8.15
N ASP A 218 49.77 4.01 7.34
CA ASP A 218 50.25 4.03 5.95
C ASP A 218 51.77 4.17 5.88
N ARG A 219 52.36 4.95 6.81
CA ARG A 219 53.84 5.19 6.85
C ARG A 219 54.61 4.07 7.52
N TYR A 220 54.13 3.55 8.65
CA TYR A 220 54.90 2.61 9.48
C TYR A 220 54.37 1.16 9.38
N GLY A 221 53.18 0.95 8.85
CA GLY A 221 52.59 -0.36 8.58
C GLY A 221 51.78 -0.97 9.74
N SER A 222 52.24 -0.87 11.00
CA SER A 222 51.57 -1.42 12.18
C SER A 222 51.77 -0.57 13.42
N LEU A 223 50.92 -0.74 14.42
CA LEU A 223 51.02 -0.06 15.71
C LEU A 223 52.34 -0.35 16.42
N ASN A 224 52.82 -1.58 16.41
CA ASN A 224 54.10 -1.95 16.99
C ASN A 224 55.25 -1.17 16.32
N LYS A 225 55.28 -1.11 14.99
CA LYS A 225 56.32 -0.35 14.26
C LYS A 225 56.20 1.15 14.50
N ILE A 226 55.03 1.68 14.77
CA ILE A 226 54.86 3.10 15.17
C ILE A 226 55.51 3.32 16.53
N TYR A 227 55.29 2.41 17.51
CA TYR A 227 55.97 2.51 18.81
C TYR A 227 57.49 2.34 18.74
N GLU A 228 57.99 1.47 17.88
CA GLU A 228 59.41 1.28 17.64
C GLU A 228 60.08 2.55 17.04
N ASN A 229 59.35 3.34 16.27
CA ASN A 229 59.84 4.51 15.55
C ASN A 229 59.27 5.83 16.09
N LEU A 230 58.87 5.91 17.37
CA LEU A 230 58.28 7.11 17.96
C LEU A 230 59.14 8.38 17.82
N ALA A 231 60.48 8.23 17.73
CA ALA A 231 61.41 9.34 17.51
C ALA A 231 61.21 10.03 16.13
N GLU A 232 60.61 9.33 15.14
CA GLU A 232 60.37 9.87 13.81
C GLU A 232 58.93 10.39 13.66
N VAL A 233 58.05 10.08 14.64
CA VAL A 233 56.69 10.58 14.69
C VAL A 233 56.68 12.05 15.15
N LYS A 234 55.77 12.85 14.60
CA LYS A 234 55.65 14.27 15.05
C LYS A 234 55.54 14.32 16.57
N PRO A 235 56.33 15.19 17.26
CA PRO A 235 56.43 15.18 18.74
C PRO A 235 55.09 15.19 19.49
N ARG A 236 54.13 15.91 18.95
CA ARG A 236 52.75 15.93 19.49
C ARG A 236 52.12 14.54 19.57
N TYR A 237 52.18 13.79 18.47
CA TYR A 237 51.55 12.47 18.39
C TYR A 237 52.39 11.41 19.09
N ALA A 238 53.70 11.53 19.05
CA ALA A 238 54.59 10.64 19.77
C ALA A 238 54.33 10.67 21.29
N ASN A 239 54.13 11.87 21.86
CA ASN A 239 53.80 12.01 23.28
C ASN A 239 52.42 11.39 23.59
N LEU A 240 51.36 11.67 22.78
CA LEU A 240 50.04 11.09 22.98
C LEU A 240 50.07 9.57 22.92
N LEU A 241 50.79 9.00 21.96
CA LEU A 241 50.93 7.55 21.82
C LEU A 241 51.65 6.93 23.00
N LYS A 242 52.73 7.61 23.50
CA LYS A 242 53.51 7.16 24.65
C LYS A 242 52.68 7.17 25.95
N GLU A 243 51.88 8.23 26.16
CA GLU A 243 50.96 8.34 27.31
C GLU A 243 49.77 7.38 27.24
N GLY A 244 49.33 7.03 26.01
CA GLY A 244 48.16 6.18 25.75
C GLY A 244 48.48 4.72 25.45
N ILE A 245 49.69 4.22 25.80
CA ILE A 245 50.08 2.83 25.45
C ILE A 245 49.12 1.78 26.02
N GLU A 246 48.75 1.87 27.28
CA GLU A 246 47.84 0.93 27.93
C GLU A 246 46.44 0.99 27.34
N GLN A 247 45.96 2.18 26.97
CA GLN A 247 44.68 2.38 26.32
C GLN A 247 44.70 1.80 24.90
N ALA A 248 45.77 1.95 24.16
CA ALA A 248 45.93 1.37 22.82
C ALA A 248 45.93 -0.16 22.89
N GLU A 249 46.62 -0.77 23.83
CA GLU A 249 46.66 -2.22 24.00
C GLU A 249 45.30 -2.78 24.41
N MET A 250 44.63 -2.12 25.35
CA MET A 250 43.25 -2.50 25.73
C MET A 250 42.30 -2.36 24.55
N SER A 251 42.33 -1.25 23.81
CA SER A 251 41.51 -1.00 22.65
C SER A 251 41.80 -2.02 21.54
N ARG A 252 43.06 -2.39 21.37
CA ARG A 252 43.50 -3.42 20.42
C ARG A 252 42.88 -4.77 20.75
N LYS A 253 42.92 -5.16 22.05
CA LYS A 253 42.31 -6.41 22.53
C LYS A 253 40.79 -6.44 22.31
N LEU A 254 40.09 -5.36 22.62
CA LEU A 254 38.65 -5.25 22.45
C LEU A 254 38.25 -5.27 20.97
N ALA A 255 39.03 -4.63 20.08
CA ALA A 255 38.75 -4.58 18.64
C ALA A 255 39.11 -5.88 17.89
N THR A 256 39.90 -6.77 18.52
CA THR A 256 40.33 -8.02 17.89
C THR A 256 39.19 -9.05 17.95
N ILE A 257 38.84 -9.59 16.81
CA ILE A 257 37.87 -10.70 16.70
C ILE A 257 38.56 -11.99 17.15
N GLU A 258 37.92 -12.70 18.08
CA GLU A 258 38.41 -14.00 18.55
C GLU A 258 38.22 -15.06 17.43
N GLN A 259 39.28 -15.85 17.22
CA GLN A 259 39.32 -16.87 16.14
C GLN A 259 39.53 -18.29 16.69
N ASN A 260 39.39 -18.49 17.98
CA ASN A 260 39.62 -19.79 18.66
C ASN A 260 38.39 -20.19 19.47
N VAL A 261 37.19 -19.83 19.04
CA VAL A 261 35.97 -20.28 19.69
C VAL A 261 35.81 -21.79 19.46
N ASP A 262 35.53 -22.53 20.54
CA ASP A 262 35.26 -23.97 20.45
C ASP A 262 33.88 -24.18 19.78
N LEU A 263 33.88 -24.36 18.48
CA LEU A 263 32.69 -24.60 17.64
C LEU A 263 32.60 -26.11 17.36
N ASN A 264 31.50 -26.72 17.80
CA ASN A 264 31.16 -28.09 17.44
C ASN A 264 30.41 -28.14 16.12
N ILE A 265 31.14 -27.88 15.01
CA ILE A 265 30.59 -27.87 13.64
C ILE A 265 31.58 -28.47 12.65
N HIS A 266 31.06 -29.27 11.72
CA HIS A 266 31.81 -29.83 10.61
C HIS A 266 31.41 -29.16 9.30
N LEU A 267 32.28 -29.25 8.30
CA LEU A 267 32.03 -28.63 6.98
C LEU A 267 30.75 -29.20 6.32
N GLU A 268 30.52 -30.49 6.51
CA GLU A 268 29.36 -31.22 6.00
C GLU A 268 28.04 -30.68 6.56
N ASP A 269 28.06 -30.12 7.78
CA ASP A 269 26.89 -29.50 8.41
C ASP A 269 26.50 -28.19 7.68
N CYS A 270 27.47 -27.58 7.02
CA CYS A 270 27.29 -26.33 6.27
C CYS A 270 26.96 -26.52 4.79
N LEU A 271 26.86 -27.78 4.32
CA LEU A 271 26.55 -28.05 2.91
C LEU A 271 25.20 -27.41 2.55
N MET A 272 25.19 -26.59 1.50
CA MET A 272 23.94 -26.03 0.97
C MET A 272 23.07 -27.17 0.45
N ARG A 273 22.02 -27.49 1.18
CA ARG A 273 21.05 -28.54 0.82
C ARG A 273 19.93 -27.92 0.00
N ASP A 274 19.32 -28.73 -0.85
CA ASP A 274 18.07 -28.34 -1.47
C ASP A 274 17.02 -28.02 -0.42
N PHE A 275 16.34 -26.91 -0.62
CA PHE A 275 15.20 -26.54 0.22
C PHE A 275 13.88 -26.95 -0.46
N ASP A 276 12.88 -27.28 0.34
CA ASP A 276 11.53 -27.48 -0.16
C ASP A 276 10.92 -26.13 -0.52
N LYS A 277 10.70 -25.91 -1.83
CA LYS A 277 10.08 -24.68 -2.33
C LYS A 277 8.73 -24.41 -1.64
N LYS A 278 7.98 -25.47 -1.31
CA LYS A 278 6.67 -25.36 -0.67
C LYS A 278 6.81 -24.79 0.75
N GLU A 279 7.76 -25.27 1.54
CA GLU A 279 8.01 -24.76 2.89
C GLU A 279 8.44 -23.27 2.86
N VAL A 280 9.33 -22.89 1.94
CA VAL A 280 9.75 -21.49 1.77
C VAL A 280 8.56 -20.61 1.38
N LEU A 281 7.69 -21.10 0.49
CA LEU A 281 6.50 -20.37 0.07
C LEU A 281 5.47 -20.23 1.20
N GLU A 282 5.31 -21.24 2.05
CA GLU A 282 4.45 -21.17 3.24
C GLU A 282 4.94 -20.09 4.21
N VAL A 283 6.25 -19.99 4.45
CA VAL A 283 6.85 -18.94 5.27
C VAL A 283 6.71 -17.56 4.61
N PHE A 284 6.91 -17.48 3.29
CA PHE A 284 6.73 -16.21 2.57
C PHE A 284 5.27 -15.76 2.55
N HIS A 285 4.34 -16.69 2.46
CA HIS A 285 2.91 -16.41 2.62
C HIS A 285 2.60 -15.91 4.03
N LYS A 286 3.06 -16.62 5.07
CA LYS A 286 2.87 -16.24 6.47
C LYS A 286 3.34 -14.81 6.76
N TYR A 287 4.44 -14.37 6.14
CA TYR A 287 5.02 -13.03 6.34
C TYR A 287 4.67 -12.02 5.23
N ALA A 288 3.77 -12.37 4.32
CA ALA A 288 3.33 -11.52 3.20
C ALA A 288 4.47 -11.06 2.27
N PHE A 289 5.46 -11.89 2.00
CA PHE A 289 6.63 -11.61 1.16
C PHE A 289 6.37 -11.84 -0.33
N LYS A 290 5.22 -11.43 -0.85
CA LYS A 290 4.79 -11.65 -2.25
C LYS A 290 5.84 -11.28 -3.30
N SER A 291 6.54 -10.16 -3.12
CA SER A 291 7.55 -9.66 -4.07
C SER A 291 8.82 -10.51 -4.13
N LEU A 292 9.06 -11.40 -3.15
CA LEU A 292 10.25 -12.24 -3.10
C LEU A 292 10.04 -13.60 -3.77
N ILE A 293 8.81 -13.98 -4.06
CA ILE A 293 8.48 -15.28 -4.65
C ILE A 293 9.18 -15.48 -6.00
N LYS A 294 9.13 -14.47 -6.89
CA LYS A 294 9.82 -14.51 -8.19
C LYS A 294 11.35 -14.67 -8.08
N LYS A 295 11.95 -14.21 -6.96
CA LYS A 295 13.39 -14.33 -6.72
C LYS A 295 13.81 -15.76 -6.37
N ILE A 296 12.91 -16.57 -5.81
CA ILE A 296 13.19 -17.98 -5.51
C ILE A 296 13.37 -18.77 -6.81
N ASP A 297 12.54 -18.52 -7.80
CA ASP A 297 12.61 -19.19 -9.10
C ASP A 297 13.95 -18.94 -9.81
N SER A 298 14.49 -17.72 -9.66
CA SER A 298 15.79 -17.36 -10.24
C SER A 298 17.01 -18.04 -9.59
N LEU A 299 16.84 -18.69 -8.43
CA LEU A 299 17.92 -19.43 -7.75
C LEU A 299 18.11 -20.85 -8.33
N LYS A 300 17.14 -21.40 -9.08
CA LYS A 300 17.18 -22.77 -9.63
C LYS A 300 17.30 -22.84 -11.17
N GLU A 301 17.46 -21.70 -11.88
CA GLU A 301 17.45 -21.66 -13.34
C GLU A 301 18.76 -22.11 -14.04
N ASP A 302 19.88 -22.34 -13.34
CA ASP A 302 21.18 -22.66 -13.97
C ASP A 302 21.42 -24.16 -14.29
N GLU A 303 20.44 -25.05 -14.09
CA GLU A 303 20.53 -26.47 -14.57
C GLU A 303 19.87 -26.70 -15.94
N LYS A 304 19.50 -25.66 -16.69
CA LYS A 304 18.92 -25.79 -18.04
C LYS A 304 19.85 -25.37 -19.17
N SER A 305 20.93 -26.13 -19.37
CA SER A 305 21.45 -26.34 -20.73
C SER A 305 21.03 -27.75 -21.18
N ASN A 306 20.08 -27.83 -22.12
CA ASN A 306 19.57 -29.03 -22.78
C ASN A 306 18.57 -29.89 -21.99
N VAL A 307 17.39 -29.41 -21.69
CA VAL A 307 16.11 -30.09 -21.86
C VAL A 307 15.01 -29.08 -21.65
N SER A 308 14.16 -28.86 -22.64
CA SER A 308 12.86 -28.25 -22.49
C SER A 308 12.02 -29.11 -21.54
N THR A 309 12.03 -28.77 -20.24
CA THR A 309 11.16 -29.42 -19.28
C THR A 309 10.42 -28.37 -18.51
N GLN A 310 9.16 -28.25 -18.87
CA GLN A 310 8.12 -27.63 -18.05
C GLN A 310 8.27 -28.09 -16.60
N LEU A 311 8.19 -27.14 -15.68
CA LEU A 311 8.10 -27.43 -14.24
C LEU A 311 6.74 -28.07 -13.94
N ASP A 312 6.70 -29.41 -14.03
CA ASP A 312 5.64 -30.22 -13.45
C ASP A 312 5.92 -30.38 -11.94
N ILE A 313 5.32 -29.52 -11.11
CA ILE A 313 5.29 -29.73 -9.65
C ILE A 313 4.03 -30.51 -9.22
N PHE A 314 3.04 -30.66 -10.10
CA PHE A 314 1.87 -31.52 -9.85
C PHE A 314 1.46 -32.27 -11.11
N SER A 315 1.54 -33.60 -10.98
CA SER A 315 1.02 -34.63 -11.90
C SER A 315 1.76 -34.84 -13.21
N THR A 316 2.28 -36.05 -13.33
CA THR A 316 2.43 -36.80 -14.57
C THR A 316 1.08 -37.01 -15.25
N GLY A 317 0.55 -35.95 -15.82
CA GLY A 317 -0.58 -35.98 -16.73
C GLY A 317 -0.13 -35.35 -18.05
N THR A 318 -0.21 -36.09 -19.13
CA THR A 318 -0.12 -35.60 -20.51
C THR A 318 -0.93 -34.29 -20.61
N ILE A 319 -0.30 -33.21 -21.12
CA ILE A 319 -0.99 -31.99 -21.50
C ILE A 319 -1.98 -32.40 -22.58
N GLU A 320 -3.24 -32.64 -22.21
CA GLU A 320 -4.32 -32.66 -23.18
C GLU A 320 -4.37 -31.29 -23.83
N GLU A 321 -4.40 -31.24 -25.17
CA GLU A 321 -4.60 -30.00 -25.90
C GLU A 321 -5.91 -29.35 -25.37
N VAL A 322 -5.77 -28.19 -24.74
CA VAL A 322 -6.93 -27.43 -24.24
C VAL A 322 -7.76 -27.01 -25.46
N LYS A 323 -8.90 -27.61 -25.63
CA LYS A 323 -9.80 -27.33 -26.77
C LYS A 323 -10.77 -26.21 -26.40
N TRP A 324 -10.85 -25.21 -27.28
CA TRP A 324 -11.88 -24.18 -27.21
C TRP A 324 -13.26 -24.79 -27.45
N VAL A 325 -14.24 -24.43 -26.63
CA VAL A 325 -15.63 -24.85 -26.81
C VAL A 325 -16.21 -24.15 -28.03
N LYS A 326 -16.91 -24.91 -28.89
CA LYS A 326 -17.66 -24.37 -30.03
C LYS A 326 -19.08 -23.99 -29.59
N GLU A 327 -19.64 -22.99 -30.23
CA GLU A 327 -21.04 -22.54 -29.95
C GLU A 327 -22.08 -23.68 -30.00
N GLU A 328 -21.90 -24.63 -30.92
CA GLU A 328 -22.80 -25.79 -31.09
C GLU A 328 -22.82 -26.77 -29.90
N ASP A 329 -21.77 -26.75 -29.04
CA ASP A 329 -21.62 -27.68 -27.91
C ASP A 329 -22.17 -27.06 -26.58
N VAL A 330 -22.50 -25.77 -26.55
CA VAL A 330 -22.84 -25.04 -25.30
C VAL A 330 -24.17 -25.54 -24.73
N GLU A 331 -25.14 -25.86 -25.57
CA GLU A 331 -26.47 -26.36 -25.11
C GLU A 331 -26.36 -27.67 -24.34
N ASP A 332 -25.44 -28.56 -24.77
CA ASP A 332 -25.16 -29.82 -24.07
C ASP A 332 -24.41 -29.61 -22.76
N ILE A 333 -23.50 -28.60 -22.71
CA ILE A 333 -22.81 -28.22 -21.47
C ILE A 333 -23.79 -27.67 -20.44
N CYS A 334 -24.81 -26.92 -20.84
CA CYS A 334 -25.85 -26.36 -19.96
C CYS A 334 -26.78 -27.41 -19.37
N LYS A 335 -26.95 -28.56 -20.00
CA LYS A 335 -27.81 -29.63 -19.51
C LYS A 335 -27.30 -30.22 -18.20
N ASP A 336 -28.22 -30.49 -17.26
CA ASP A 336 -27.91 -31.11 -15.95
C ASP A 336 -26.81 -30.40 -15.14
N THR A 337 -26.76 -29.07 -15.25
CA THR A 337 -25.77 -28.24 -14.53
C THR A 337 -26.37 -27.77 -13.20
N GLU A 338 -25.78 -28.21 -12.09
CA GLU A 338 -26.13 -27.72 -10.72
C GLU A 338 -25.34 -26.46 -10.36
N LYS A 339 -24.05 -26.44 -10.75
CA LYS A 339 -23.12 -25.36 -10.40
C LYS A 339 -22.10 -25.12 -11.50
N LEU A 340 -21.72 -23.86 -11.69
CA LEU A 340 -20.61 -23.42 -12.52
C LEU A 340 -19.54 -22.70 -11.68
N LEU A 341 -18.27 -23.03 -11.94
CA LEU A 341 -17.13 -22.20 -11.52
C LEU A 341 -16.64 -21.49 -12.77
N ILE A 342 -16.60 -20.16 -12.73
CA ILE A 342 -16.25 -19.32 -13.87
C ILE A 342 -15.11 -18.37 -13.45
N ALA A 343 -13.96 -18.44 -14.14
CA ALA A 343 -12.91 -17.46 -13.99
C ALA A 343 -12.72 -16.75 -15.33
N TYR A 344 -13.12 -15.50 -15.37
CA TYR A 344 -12.97 -14.63 -16.53
C TYR A 344 -11.68 -13.80 -16.41
N PHE A 345 -10.94 -13.75 -17.50
CA PHE A 345 -9.72 -12.95 -17.62
C PHE A 345 -9.84 -12.05 -18.84
N ASP A 346 -9.72 -10.76 -18.64
CA ASP A 346 -9.66 -9.79 -19.72
C ASP A 346 -8.31 -9.84 -20.45
N ALA A 347 -8.19 -9.08 -21.53
CA ALA A 347 -6.96 -9.05 -22.34
C ALA A 347 -5.72 -8.59 -21.54
N SER A 348 -5.88 -7.82 -20.46
CA SER A 348 -4.77 -7.34 -19.62
C SER A 348 -4.24 -8.41 -18.67
N GLU A 349 -5.09 -9.30 -18.18
CA GLU A 349 -4.76 -10.42 -17.31
C GLU A 349 -4.39 -11.71 -18.08
N SER A 350 -4.67 -11.74 -19.37
CA SER A 350 -4.44 -12.87 -20.26
C SER A 350 -3.03 -12.92 -20.82
N ALA A 351 -2.40 -14.10 -20.84
CA ALA A 351 -1.10 -14.31 -21.46
C ALA A 351 -1.17 -14.29 -23.00
N THR A 352 -2.34 -14.51 -23.59
CA THR A 352 -2.56 -14.48 -25.04
C THR A 352 -2.87 -13.08 -25.58
N GLY A 353 -3.20 -12.14 -24.69
CA GLY A 353 -3.65 -10.79 -25.06
C GLY A 353 -5.11 -10.74 -25.56
N GLU A 354 -5.85 -11.83 -25.47
CA GLU A 354 -7.27 -11.94 -25.77
C GLU A 354 -8.02 -12.34 -24.49
N SER A 355 -9.27 -11.88 -24.32
CA SER A 355 -10.12 -12.27 -23.20
C SER A 355 -10.56 -13.72 -23.33
N PHE A 356 -10.67 -14.44 -22.23
CA PHE A 356 -11.18 -15.81 -22.19
C PHE A 356 -11.75 -16.18 -20.82
N SER A 357 -12.50 -17.29 -20.77
CA SER A 357 -13.05 -17.82 -19.53
C SER A 357 -12.71 -19.30 -19.35
N PHE A 358 -12.34 -19.65 -18.12
CA PHE A 358 -12.32 -21.04 -17.65
C PHE A 358 -13.66 -21.35 -16.99
N VAL A 359 -14.27 -22.45 -17.37
CA VAL A 359 -15.56 -22.88 -16.82
C VAL A 359 -15.48 -24.34 -16.36
N ARG A 360 -15.78 -24.58 -15.09
CA ARG A 360 -16.01 -25.94 -14.57
C ARG A 360 -17.51 -26.14 -14.35
N LYS A 361 -18.08 -27.07 -15.10
CA LYS A 361 -19.43 -27.57 -14.87
C LYS A 361 -19.39 -28.61 -13.76
N VAL A 362 -20.31 -28.49 -12.81
CA VAL A 362 -20.60 -29.52 -11.81
C VAL A 362 -22.03 -29.98 -12.02
N ALA A 363 -22.21 -31.26 -12.39
CA ALA A 363 -23.51 -31.84 -12.58
C ALA A 363 -24.17 -32.26 -11.24
N SER A 364 -25.48 -32.47 -11.21
CA SER A 364 -26.25 -32.97 -10.06
C SER A 364 -25.71 -34.30 -9.50
N THR A 365 -25.01 -35.07 -10.34
CA THR A 365 -24.32 -36.31 -9.95
C THR A 365 -23.01 -36.10 -9.23
N GLY A 366 -22.54 -34.85 -9.11
CA GLY A 366 -21.21 -34.49 -8.58
C GLY A 366 -20.05 -34.65 -9.57
N LYS A 367 -20.31 -35.05 -10.83
CA LYS A 367 -19.30 -35.15 -11.89
C LYS A 367 -18.90 -33.73 -12.32
N SER A 368 -17.59 -33.47 -12.48
CA SER A 368 -17.08 -32.16 -12.91
C SER A 368 -16.36 -32.29 -14.27
N GLU A 369 -16.54 -31.29 -15.11
CA GLU A 369 -15.90 -31.20 -16.44
C GLU A 369 -15.44 -29.76 -16.66
N ASP A 370 -14.22 -29.59 -17.20
CA ASP A 370 -13.57 -28.29 -17.38
C ASP A 370 -13.57 -27.89 -18.86
N TYR A 371 -13.85 -26.62 -19.12
CA TYR A 371 -14.03 -26.06 -20.47
C TYR A 371 -13.34 -24.70 -20.60
N LEU A 372 -12.90 -24.37 -21.82
CA LEU A 372 -12.32 -23.08 -22.18
C LEU A 372 -13.20 -22.37 -23.20
N PHE A 373 -13.64 -21.16 -22.88
CA PHE A 373 -14.52 -20.34 -23.72
C PHE A 373 -13.83 -19.05 -24.15
N LYS A 374 -14.05 -18.64 -25.42
CA LYS A 374 -13.83 -17.25 -25.87
C LYS A 374 -15.03 -16.36 -25.52
N ASP A 375 -16.23 -16.92 -25.65
CA ASP A 375 -17.49 -16.25 -25.34
C ASP A 375 -18.35 -17.14 -24.45
N ILE A 376 -18.83 -16.60 -23.33
CA ILE A 376 -19.64 -17.30 -22.33
C ILE A 376 -21.10 -16.83 -22.29
N HIS A 377 -21.57 -16.02 -23.26
CA HIS A 377 -22.92 -15.45 -23.28
C HIS A 377 -24.04 -16.47 -23.01
N GLN A 378 -23.93 -17.63 -23.62
CA GLN A 378 -25.00 -18.66 -23.48
C GLN A 378 -24.92 -19.37 -22.12
N ILE A 379 -23.69 -19.66 -21.62
CA ILE A 379 -23.52 -20.45 -20.40
C ILE A 379 -23.83 -19.63 -19.14
N ILE A 380 -23.64 -18.31 -19.17
CA ILE A 380 -23.96 -17.44 -18.03
C ILE A 380 -25.45 -17.31 -17.77
N ASN A 381 -26.27 -17.55 -18.78
CA ASN A 381 -27.73 -17.48 -18.67
C ASN A 381 -28.37 -18.77 -18.11
N THR A 382 -27.58 -19.80 -17.82
CA THR A 382 -28.05 -21.02 -17.15
C THR A 382 -28.51 -20.67 -15.73
N ASP A 383 -29.70 -21.12 -15.33
CA ASP A 383 -30.21 -20.89 -13.97
C ASP A 383 -29.60 -21.90 -12.98
N CYS A 384 -28.43 -21.61 -12.47
CA CYS A 384 -27.71 -22.44 -11.49
C CYS A 384 -26.87 -21.57 -10.56
N GLU A 385 -26.28 -22.18 -9.50
CA GLU A 385 -25.29 -21.48 -8.66
C GLU A 385 -24.01 -21.23 -9.47
N LYS A 386 -23.47 -20.02 -9.41
CA LYS A 386 -22.20 -19.65 -10.04
C LYS A 386 -21.21 -19.08 -9.04
N LEU A 387 -20.04 -19.69 -8.99
CA LEU A 387 -18.85 -19.17 -8.32
C LEU A 387 -18.00 -18.48 -9.38
N ILE A 388 -17.76 -17.18 -9.21
CA ILE A 388 -17.21 -16.33 -10.26
C ILE A 388 -15.95 -15.62 -9.75
N TYR A 389 -15.00 -15.42 -10.65
CA TYR A 389 -13.99 -14.37 -10.60
C TYR A 389 -14.18 -13.51 -11.86
N GLY A 390 -14.27 -12.18 -11.67
CA GLY A 390 -14.41 -11.22 -12.76
C GLY A 390 -15.87 -10.87 -13.10
N LEU A 391 -16.77 -10.87 -12.12
CA LEU A 391 -18.17 -10.52 -12.33
C LEU A 391 -18.36 -9.10 -12.90
N GLU A 392 -17.60 -8.12 -12.43
CA GLU A 392 -17.64 -6.74 -12.95
C GLU A 392 -17.38 -6.75 -14.47
N GLN A 393 -16.30 -7.40 -14.93
CA GLN A 393 -15.94 -7.49 -16.34
C GLN A 393 -16.94 -8.30 -17.17
N ILE A 394 -17.45 -9.40 -16.63
CA ILE A 394 -18.49 -10.20 -17.28
C ILE A 394 -19.75 -9.35 -17.51
N THR A 395 -20.16 -8.64 -16.48
CA THR A 395 -21.39 -7.82 -16.51
C THR A 395 -21.27 -6.67 -17.49
N GLU A 396 -20.13 -6.02 -17.57
CA GLU A 396 -19.82 -4.95 -18.52
C GLU A 396 -19.90 -5.43 -19.97
N GLN A 397 -19.38 -6.62 -20.28
CA GLN A 397 -19.28 -7.10 -21.65
C GLN A 397 -20.54 -7.81 -22.17
N ILE A 398 -21.19 -8.59 -21.32
CA ILE A 398 -22.22 -9.53 -21.74
C ILE A 398 -23.50 -9.50 -20.89
N GLY A 399 -23.55 -8.64 -19.89
CA GLY A 399 -24.67 -8.52 -18.97
C GLY A 399 -24.60 -9.45 -17.77
N VAL A 400 -25.57 -9.30 -16.86
CA VAL A 400 -25.61 -10.02 -15.58
C VAL A 400 -25.94 -11.48 -15.73
N PRO A 401 -25.14 -12.41 -15.22
CA PRO A 401 -25.47 -13.84 -15.21
C PRO A 401 -26.75 -14.14 -14.43
N ASN A 402 -27.50 -15.14 -14.88
CA ASN A 402 -28.67 -15.66 -14.16
C ASN A 402 -28.23 -16.57 -12.99
N GLY A 403 -29.18 -16.80 -12.04
CA GLY A 403 -29.01 -17.70 -10.91
C GLY A 403 -28.33 -17.05 -9.71
N LYS A 404 -27.91 -17.89 -8.76
CA LYS A 404 -27.24 -17.45 -7.53
C LYS A 404 -25.76 -17.22 -7.77
N LEU A 405 -25.28 -15.98 -7.53
CA LEU A 405 -23.93 -15.56 -7.85
C LEU A 405 -23.08 -15.39 -6.56
N PHE A 406 -21.84 -15.85 -6.62
CA PHE A 406 -20.82 -15.59 -5.62
C PHE A 406 -19.53 -15.15 -6.33
N ASP A 407 -19.16 -13.86 -6.25
CA ASP A 407 -17.90 -13.35 -6.78
C ASP A 407 -16.83 -13.24 -5.68
N VAL A 408 -15.69 -13.86 -5.92
CA VAL A 408 -14.61 -13.92 -4.93
C VAL A 408 -13.91 -12.56 -4.74
N SER A 409 -13.84 -11.71 -5.75
CA SER A 409 -13.19 -10.38 -5.62
C SER A 409 -14.04 -9.44 -4.78
N LEU A 410 -15.34 -9.40 -5.02
CA LEU A 410 -16.29 -8.59 -4.24
C LEU A 410 -16.39 -9.09 -2.80
N PHE A 411 -16.42 -10.41 -2.60
CA PHE A 411 -16.45 -10.96 -1.25
C PHE A 411 -15.16 -10.71 -0.48
N ALA A 412 -14.00 -10.84 -1.15
CA ALA A 412 -12.71 -10.50 -0.55
C ALA A 412 -12.64 -9.02 -0.13
N HIS A 413 -13.20 -8.11 -0.95
CA HIS A 413 -13.30 -6.69 -0.61
C HIS A 413 -14.22 -6.46 0.60
N LEU A 414 -15.34 -7.13 0.66
CA LEU A 414 -16.31 -7.01 1.76
C LEU A 414 -15.68 -7.41 3.12
N ILE A 415 -14.89 -8.49 3.16
CA ILE A 415 -14.24 -8.96 4.40
C ILE A 415 -12.89 -8.29 4.69
N ASN A 416 -12.30 -7.60 3.71
CA ASN A 416 -11.07 -6.83 3.88
C ASN A 416 -10.89 -5.77 2.79
N SER A 417 -11.48 -4.61 2.96
CA SER A 417 -11.43 -3.51 2.00
C SER A 417 -10.05 -2.79 1.93
N GLU A 418 -9.11 -3.11 2.82
CA GLU A 418 -7.76 -2.52 2.86
C GLU A 418 -6.76 -3.21 1.92
N LYS A 419 -7.15 -4.26 1.20
CA LYS A 419 -6.27 -4.93 0.23
C LYS A 419 -5.95 -3.98 -0.94
N ARG A 420 -4.70 -4.03 -1.40
CA ARG A 420 -4.24 -3.22 -2.53
C ARG A 420 -4.68 -3.76 -3.89
N SER A 421 -5.02 -5.04 -3.96
CA SER A 421 -5.39 -5.71 -5.20
C SER A 421 -6.31 -6.89 -4.90
N TYR A 422 -7.31 -7.06 -5.76
CA TYR A 422 -8.25 -8.19 -5.78
C TYR A 422 -8.11 -9.01 -7.07
N GLN A 423 -6.96 -8.89 -7.77
CA GLN A 423 -6.66 -9.72 -8.93
C GLN A 423 -6.57 -11.20 -8.55
N PHE A 424 -6.90 -12.08 -9.48
CA PHE A 424 -6.95 -13.54 -9.25
C PHE A 424 -5.68 -14.08 -8.62
N LYS A 425 -4.51 -13.71 -9.15
CA LYS A 425 -3.20 -14.14 -8.63
C LYS A 425 -2.99 -13.78 -7.14
N ASP A 426 -3.48 -12.59 -6.72
CA ASP A 426 -3.35 -12.12 -5.34
C ASP A 426 -4.31 -12.82 -4.40
N LEU A 427 -5.56 -13.06 -4.86
CA LEU A 427 -6.55 -13.84 -4.11
C LEU A 427 -6.14 -15.30 -3.99
N ALA A 428 -5.66 -15.91 -5.07
CA ALA A 428 -5.17 -17.29 -5.08
C ALA A 428 -3.99 -17.45 -4.12
N PHE A 429 -3.03 -16.53 -4.15
CA PHE A 429 -1.92 -16.54 -3.21
C PHE A 429 -2.40 -16.40 -1.75
N ASP A 430 -3.27 -15.41 -1.47
CA ASP A 430 -3.72 -15.11 -0.10
C ASP A 430 -4.60 -16.21 0.50
N PHE A 431 -5.46 -16.82 -0.30
CA PHE A 431 -6.44 -17.78 0.20
C PHE A 431 -6.15 -19.25 -0.14
N SER A 432 -5.52 -19.58 -1.27
CA SER A 432 -5.19 -20.98 -1.60
C SER A 432 -3.71 -21.31 -1.48
N GLY A 433 -2.83 -20.29 -1.37
CA GLY A 433 -1.37 -20.47 -1.43
C GLY A 433 -0.87 -20.76 -2.86
N SER A 434 -1.76 -20.71 -3.85
CA SER A 434 -1.42 -21.00 -5.24
C SER A 434 -0.74 -19.78 -5.88
N ILE A 435 0.31 -20.03 -6.68
CA ILE A 435 1.08 -18.99 -7.35
C ILE A 435 0.73 -18.98 -8.82
N PHE A 436 0.42 -17.82 -9.33
CA PHE A 436 0.16 -17.55 -10.73
C PHE A 436 1.05 -16.40 -11.22
N ASP A 437 1.37 -16.41 -12.51
CA ASP A 437 2.05 -15.30 -13.16
C ASP A 437 1.16 -14.05 -13.27
N GLU A 438 1.74 -12.93 -13.73
CA GLU A 438 0.96 -11.70 -13.94
C GLU A 438 -0.14 -11.87 -15.00
N LYS A 439 0.12 -12.74 -15.96
CA LYS A 439 -0.81 -13.07 -17.02
C LYS A 439 -1.10 -14.56 -16.99
N ILE A 440 -2.37 -14.89 -16.93
CA ILE A 440 -2.84 -16.28 -16.89
C ILE A 440 -2.81 -16.88 -18.29
N HIS A 441 -2.29 -18.10 -18.39
CA HIS A 441 -2.25 -18.84 -19.66
C HIS A 441 -3.40 -19.86 -19.74
N PRO A 442 -4.02 -20.09 -20.93
CA PRO A 442 -5.08 -21.10 -21.10
C PRO A 442 -4.75 -22.51 -20.59
N SER A 443 -3.49 -22.91 -20.59
CA SER A 443 -3.04 -24.20 -20.04
C SER A 443 -3.18 -24.34 -18.53
N GLU A 444 -3.44 -23.24 -17.80
CA GLU A 444 -3.57 -23.23 -16.34
C GLU A 444 -5.01 -23.49 -15.86
N MET A 445 -5.95 -23.81 -16.77
CA MET A 445 -7.39 -23.94 -16.51
C MET A 445 -7.71 -24.75 -15.24
N LYS A 446 -7.20 -25.95 -15.13
CA LYS A 446 -7.47 -26.81 -13.96
C LYS A 446 -6.99 -26.17 -12.67
N LYS A 447 -5.75 -25.66 -12.67
CA LYS A 447 -5.14 -25.00 -11.49
C LYS A 447 -5.92 -23.76 -11.06
N VAL A 448 -6.40 -22.96 -12.02
CA VAL A 448 -7.22 -21.76 -11.74
C VAL A 448 -8.56 -22.17 -11.13
N LEU A 449 -9.26 -23.15 -11.72
CA LEU A 449 -10.57 -23.58 -11.25
C LEU A 449 -10.52 -24.28 -9.88
N ASP A 450 -9.45 -25.02 -9.60
CA ASP A 450 -9.21 -25.60 -8.27
C ASP A 450 -8.95 -24.49 -7.24
N ALA A 451 -8.08 -23.52 -7.56
CA ALA A 451 -7.81 -22.36 -6.70
C ALA A 451 -9.07 -21.52 -6.43
N LEU A 452 -9.94 -21.33 -7.43
CA LEU A 452 -11.20 -20.58 -7.29
C LEU A 452 -12.13 -21.23 -6.25
N GLY A 453 -12.23 -22.55 -6.22
CA GLY A 453 -12.97 -23.29 -5.20
C GLY A 453 -12.39 -23.09 -3.80
N GLU A 454 -11.08 -23.23 -3.66
CA GLU A 454 -10.39 -23.05 -2.38
C GLU A 454 -10.48 -21.61 -1.86
N ILE A 455 -10.41 -20.60 -2.74
CA ILE A 455 -10.59 -19.19 -2.38
C ILE A 455 -11.92 -19.02 -1.68
N LYS A 456 -13.04 -19.43 -2.28
CA LYS A 456 -14.39 -19.33 -1.69
C LYS A 456 -14.45 -19.96 -0.30
N GLU A 457 -13.96 -21.19 -0.14
CA GLU A 457 -14.01 -21.89 1.15
C GLU A 457 -13.24 -21.14 2.25
N ARG A 458 -12.03 -20.65 1.93
CA ARG A 458 -11.19 -19.95 2.90
C ARG A 458 -11.69 -18.54 3.18
N GLU A 459 -12.26 -17.85 2.20
CA GLU A 459 -12.95 -16.57 2.40
C GLU A 459 -14.12 -16.70 3.34
N ILE A 460 -14.99 -17.69 3.15
CA ILE A 460 -16.12 -17.96 4.05
C ILE A 460 -15.62 -18.31 5.45
N LYS A 461 -14.56 -19.13 5.56
CA LYS A 461 -13.95 -19.42 6.85
C LYS A 461 -13.40 -18.16 7.54
N LYS A 462 -12.76 -17.27 6.80
CA LYS A 462 -12.27 -15.98 7.30
C LYS A 462 -13.44 -15.08 7.72
N ALA A 463 -14.46 -14.95 6.89
CA ALA A 463 -15.67 -14.20 7.20
C ALA A 463 -16.33 -14.68 8.50
N ASN A 464 -16.48 -15.98 8.69
CA ASN A 464 -17.03 -16.59 9.91
C ASN A 464 -16.16 -16.35 11.18
N SER A 465 -14.88 -16.00 11.02
CA SER A 465 -14.00 -15.61 12.12
C SER A 465 -14.10 -14.13 12.52
N ILE A 466 -14.73 -13.30 11.67
CA ILE A 466 -14.91 -11.87 11.89
C ILE A 466 -16.14 -11.67 12.80
N GLU A 467 -15.94 -11.13 13.98
CA GLU A 467 -17.03 -10.76 14.88
C GLU A 467 -17.68 -9.45 14.40
N LEU A 468 -18.95 -9.50 14.06
CA LEU A 468 -19.72 -8.32 13.66
C LEU A 468 -19.94 -7.38 14.87
N TYR A 469 -19.91 -6.08 14.61
CA TYR A 469 -20.33 -5.08 15.57
C TYR A 469 -21.85 -5.16 15.78
N GLU A 470 -22.30 -4.80 16.96
CA GLU A 470 -23.74 -4.88 17.27
C GLU A 470 -24.57 -3.99 16.35
N TYR A 471 -24.05 -2.80 16.03
CA TYR A 471 -24.65 -1.89 15.06
C TYR A 471 -24.80 -2.56 13.68
N THR A 472 -23.74 -3.17 13.17
CA THR A 472 -23.76 -3.90 11.90
C THR A 472 -24.78 -5.05 11.89
N LYS A 473 -24.82 -5.85 12.97
CA LYS A 473 -25.80 -6.95 13.10
C LYS A 473 -27.23 -6.42 13.05
N ASN A 474 -27.52 -5.33 13.76
CA ASN A 474 -28.85 -4.76 13.81
C ASN A 474 -29.26 -4.21 12.45
N SER A 475 -28.39 -3.44 11.79
CA SER A 475 -28.65 -2.93 10.45
C SER A 475 -28.90 -4.06 9.45
N MET A 476 -28.07 -5.10 9.44
CA MET A 476 -28.24 -6.24 8.53
C MET A 476 -29.54 -7.01 8.79
N ARG A 477 -29.94 -7.19 10.05
CA ARG A 477 -31.23 -7.82 10.36
C ARG A 477 -32.41 -6.95 9.93
N GLU A 478 -32.35 -5.67 10.19
CA GLU A 478 -33.44 -4.73 9.91
C GLU A 478 -33.65 -4.54 8.41
N TYR A 479 -32.55 -4.31 7.65
CA TYR A 479 -32.67 -3.92 6.24
C TYR A 479 -32.53 -5.09 5.27
N LEU A 480 -31.75 -6.11 5.62
CA LEU A 480 -31.55 -7.28 4.78
C LEU A 480 -32.34 -8.51 5.25
N GLY A 481 -32.99 -8.44 6.41
CA GLY A 481 -33.82 -9.53 6.96
C GLY A 481 -33.02 -10.79 7.33
N VAL A 482 -31.70 -10.68 7.55
CA VAL A 482 -30.80 -11.82 7.70
C VAL A 482 -30.49 -12.12 9.15
N GLY A 483 -30.47 -13.41 9.53
CA GLY A 483 -30.16 -13.91 10.87
C GLY A 483 -28.80 -14.62 10.96
N GLU A 484 -28.31 -15.18 9.85
CA GLU A 484 -27.04 -15.92 9.72
C GLU A 484 -26.42 -15.64 8.34
N ARG A 485 -25.14 -15.99 8.14
CA ARG A 485 -24.42 -15.80 6.87
C ARG A 485 -24.40 -14.33 6.38
N PHE A 486 -24.13 -13.41 7.28
CA PHE A 486 -24.22 -11.97 7.02
C PHE A 486 -23.42 -11.50 5.80
N PHE A 487 -22.18 -11.93 5.65
CA PHE A 487 -21.32 -11.49 4.54
C PHE A 487 -21.79 -12.03 3.19
N GLU A 488 -22.23 -13.28 3.12
CA GLU A 488 -22.79 -13.86 1.89
C GLU A 488 -24.10 -13.16 1.51
N ASN A 489 -24.92 -12.77 2.49
CA ASN A 489 -26.13 -12.03 2.25
C ASN A 489 -25.85 -10.59 1.79
N SER A 490 -24.85 -9.90 2.34
CA SER A 490 -24.40 -8.59 1.83
C SER A 490 -23.89 -8.70 0.40
N LEU A 491 -23.11 -9.73 0.07
CA LEU A 491 -22.68 -9.98 -1.30
C LEU A 491 -23.90 -10.16 -2.24
N GLU A 492 -24.84 -11.04 -1.88
CA GLU A 492 -25.98 -11.41 -2.71
C GLU A 492 -27.01 -10.27 -2.85
N MET A 493 -27.25 -9.50 -1.77
CA MET A 493 -28.31 -8.49 -1.73
C MET A 493 -27.85 -7.08 -2.06
N ILE A 494 -26.55 -6.80 -1.99
CA ILE A 494 -25.99 -5.46 -2.22
C ILE A 494 -24.97 -5.50 -3.35
N GLU A 495 -23.82 -6.19 -3.18
CA GLU A 495 -22.69 -6.04 -4.08
C GLU A 495 -22.98 -6.59 -5.49
N VAL A 496 -23.66 -7.74 -5.60
CA VAL A 496 -24.03 -8.33 -6.89
C VAL A 496 -25.07 -7.47 -7.63
N PRO A 497 -26.18 -7.00 -7.02
CA PRO A 497 -27.11 -6.07 -7.67
C PRO A 497 -26.43 -4.77 -8.14
N ILE A 498 -25.48 -4.23 -7.37
CA ILE A 498 -24.74 -3.02 -7.76
C ILE A 498 -23.93 -3.24 -9.04
N CYS A 499 -23.29 -4.39 -9.24
CA CYS A 499 -22.62 -4.70 -10.51
C CYS A 499 -23.55 -4.47 -11.72
N LYS A 500 -24.79 -4.91 -11.62
CA LYS A 500 -25.81 -4.72 -12.68
C LYS A 500 -26.10 -3.24 -12.93
N ILE A 501 -26.25 -2.47 -11.87
CA ILE A 501 -26.59 -1.04 -11.96
C ILE A 501 -25.41 -0.28 -12.57
N LEU A 502 -24.19 -0.54 -12.10
CA LEU A 502 -22.99 0.10 -12.64
C LEU A 502 -22.80 -0.21 -14.13
N SER A 503 -23.00 -1.47 -14.55
CA SER A 503 -22.93 -1.85 -15.96
C SER A 503 -23.98 -1.11 -16.82
N LYS A 504 -25.22 -0.91 -16.32
CA LYS A 504 -26.23 -0.08 -17.00
C LYS A 504 -25.77 1.38 -17.11
N MET A 505 -25.19 1.94 -16.06
CA MET A 505 -24.67 3.32 -16.04
C MET A 505 -23.53 3.49 -17.03
N GLU A 506 -22.57 2.57 -17.03
CA GLU A 506 -21.42 2.55 -17.94
C GLU A 506 -21.85 2.42 -19.39
N SER A 507 -22.77 1.48 -19.68
CA SER A 507 -23.30 1.29 -21.04
C SER A 507 -24.11 2.48 -21.53
N LYS A 508 -24.91 3.11 -20.65
CA LYS A 508 -25.72 4.29 -21.01
C LYS A 508 -24.86 5.50 -21.22
N GLY A 509 -23.88 5.74 -20.38
CA GLY A 509 -22.98 6.88 -20.41
C GLY A 509 -23.68 8.25 -20.35
N ILE A 510 -22.91 9.32 -20.39
CA ILE A 510 -23.41 10.70 -20.36
C ILE A 510 -23.00 11.45 -21.62
N MET A 511 -23.94 12.14 -22.27
CA MET A 511 -23.69 12.86 -23.52
C MET A 511 -22.95 14.17 -23.26
N VAL A 512 -22.06 14.53 -24.19
CA VAL A 512 -21.32 15.82 -24.17
C VAL A 512 -21.50 16.59 -25.46
N ASP A 513 -21.55 17.93 -25.32
CA ASP A 513 -21.53 18.86 -26.47
C ASP A 513 -20.08 19.06 -26.90
N THR A 514 -19.66 18.32 -27.94
CA THR A 514 -18.31 18.43 -28.51
C THR A 514 -18.01 19.80 -29.12
N GLY A 515 -19.02 20.49 -29.64
CA GLY A 515 -18.86 21.86 -30.19
C GLY A 515 -18.58 22.87 -29.06
N TRP A 516 -19.23 22.72 -27.90
CA TRP A 516 -18.92 23.50 -26.73
C TRP A 516 -17.51 23.20 -26.17
N LEU A 517 -17.12 21.93 -26.15
CA LEU A 517 -15.78 21.52 -25.70
C LEU A 517 -14.68 22.07 -26.63
N GLU A 518 -14.89 22.08 -27.96
CA GLU A 518 -13.96 22.70 -28.93
C GLU A 518 -13.76 24.20 -28.66
N LYS A 519 -14.85 24.91 -28.39
CA LYS A 519 -14.79 26.33 -28.04
C LYS A 519 -14.02 26.53 -26.72
N LEU A 520 -14.26 25.70 -25.74
CA LEU A 520 -13.61 25.78 -24.44
C LEU A 520 -12.12 25.44 -24.52
N ASP A 521 -11.72 24.47 -25.36
CA ASP A 521 -10.33 24.16 -25.69
C ASP A 521 -9.59 25.36 -26.24
N GLY A 522 -10.22 26.10 -27.18
CA GLY A 522 -9.67 27.33 -27.75
C GLY A 522 -9.51 28.44 -26.68
N GLU A 523 -10.54 28.70 -25.90
CA GLU A 523 -10.52 29.71 -24.82
C GLU A 523 -9.41 29.41 -23.80
N LEU A 524 -9.30 28.17 -23.32
CA LEU A 524 -8.28 27.77 -22.36
C LEU A 524 -6.85 27.85 -22.96
N SER A 525 -6.67 27.42 -24.18
CA SER A 525 -5.37 27.48 -24.85
C SER A 525 -4.87 28.93 -24.97
N GLU A 526 -5.79 29.90 -25.29
CA GLU A 526 -5.46 31.32 -25.34
C GLU A 526 -5.10 31.87 -23.96
N GLU A 527 -5.87 31.50 -22.91
CA GLU A 527 -5.64 32.00 -21.55
C GLU A 527 -4.35 31.42 -20.94
N ILE A 528 -4.08 30.13 -21.13
CA ILE A 528 -2.81 29.49 -20.75
C ILE A 528 -1.62 30.19 -21.45
N SER A 529 -1.76 30.55 -22.72
CA SER A 529 -0.71 31.24 -23.46
C SER A 529 -0.44 32.64 -22.88
N LYS A 530 -1.48 33.39 -22.51
CA LYS A 530 -1.36 34.72 -21.84
C LYS A 530 -0.67 34.61 -20.50
N VAL A 531 -1.09 33.66 -19.66
CA VAL A 531 -0.51 33.45 -18.34
C VAL A 531 0.94 32.99 -18.45
N THR A 532 1.25 32.06 -19.37
CA THR A 532 2.61 31.61 -19.67
C THR A 532 3.53 32.78 -20.03
N LYS A 533 3.09 33.61 -20.96
CA LYS A 533 3.84 34.82 -21.35
C LYS A 533 4.05 35.76 -20.14
N GLY A 534 2.99 35.98 -19.34
CA GLY A 534 3.09 36.77 -18.12
C GLY A 534 4.08 36.21 -17.09
N ILE A 535 4.23 34.88 -16.99
CA ILE A 535 5.27 34.22 -16.15
C ILE A 535 6.66 34.55 -16.69
N TYR A 536 6.89 34.37 -18.00
CA TYR A 536 8.19 34.67 -18.64
C TYR A 536 8.57 36.13 -18.58
N ASP A 537 7.61 37.03 -18.77
CA ASP A 537 7.82 38.48 -18.60
C ASP A 537 8.25 38.84 -17.16
N CYS A 538 7.72 38.18 -16.14
CA CYS A 538 8.14 38.36 -14.74
C CYS A 538 9.56 37.90 -14.46
N ILE A 539 10.04 36.89 -15.17
CA ILE A 539 11.32 36.20 -14.90
C ILE A 539 12.40 36.69 -15.87
N GLY A 540 12.01 37.11 -17.06
CA GLY A 540 12.92 37.63 -18.12
C GLY A 540 13.47 36.56 -19.08
N HIS A 541 13.05 35.29 -18.92
CA HIS A 541 13.40 34.20 -19.84
C HIS A 541 12.38 33.09 -19.83
N GLU A 542 12.41 32.24 -20.85
CA GLU A 542 11.59 31.05 -20.97
C GLU A 542 12.19 29.84 -20.21
N PHE A 543 11.34 29.01 -19.62
CA PHE A 543 11.71 27.76 -19.01
C PHE A 543 10.50 26.81 -18.99
N ASN A 544 10.73 25.50 -18.71
CA ASN A 544 9.61 24.57 -18.60
C ASN A 544 8.92 24.68 -17.23
N ILE A 545 7.77 25.37 -17.18
CA ILE A 545 6.96 25.61 -15.97
C ILE A 545 6.49 24.28 -15.37
N ASN A 546 6.27 23.25 -16.19
CA ASN A 546 5.85 21.90 -15.74
C ASN A 546 7.03 21.06 -15.21
N SER A 547 8.28 21.53 -15.29
CA SER A 547 9.43 20.86 -14.70
C SER A 547 9.61 21.30 -13.24
N PRO A 548 9.33 20.45 -12.22
CA PRO A 548 9.50 20.82 -10.81
C PRO A 548 10.91 21.31 -10.49
N LYS A 549 11.92 20.77 -11.19
CA LYS A 549 13.32 21.14 -10.99
C LYS A 549 13.61 22.54 -11.53
N GLN A 550 13.21 22.84 -12.78
CA GLN A 550 13.44 24.16 -13.35
C GLN A 550 12.66 25.24 -12.60
N LEU A 551 11.41 24.95 -12.24
CA LEU A 551 10.59 25.85 -11.45
C LEU A 551 11.21 26.12 -10.07
N SER A 552 11.75 25.09 -9.41
CA SER A 552 12.46 25.22 -8.14
C SER A 552 13.70 26.10 -8.27
N ASP A 553 14.49 25.89 -9.34
CA ASP A 553 15.69 26.68 -9.59
C ASP A 553 15.33 28.17 -9.82
N VAL A 554 14.31 28.44 -10.60
CA VAL A 554 13.80 29.80 -10.83
C VAL A 554 13.32 30.47 -9.53
N LEU A 555 12.45 29.79 -8.76
CA LEU A 555 11.84 30.39 -7.56
C LEU A 555 12.86 30.63 -6.45
N PHE A 556 13.70 29.65 -6.16
CA PHE A 556 14.55 29.65 -4.97
C PHE A 556 16.01 30.03 -5.21
N LYS A 557 16.53 29.96 -6.46
CA LYS A 557 17.90 30.36 -6.77
C LYS A 557 18.00 31.66 -7.57
N GLU A 558 17.06 31.89 -8.53
CA GLU A 558 17.10 33.09 -9.34
C GLU A 558 16.34 34.25 -8.68
N LEU A 559 15.13 33.98 -8.17
CA LEU A 559 14.29 34.97 -7.49
C LEU A 559 14.55 35.06 -5.97
N ASP A 560 15.41 34.19 -5.43
CA ASP A 560 15.80 34.14 -4.01
C ASP A 560 14.61 34.14 -3.03
N LEU A 561 13.51 33.45 -3.40
CA LEU A 561 12.32 33.35 -2.55
C LEU A 561 12.58 32.43 -1.33
N PRO A 562 11.85 32.62 -0.22
CA PRO A 562 12.06 31.81 1.01
C PRO A 562 11.85 30.31 0.78
N ASP A 563 12.93 29.53 0.81
CA ASP A 563 12.87 28.05 0.69
C ASP A 563 12.73 27.35 2.04
N LYS A 564 11.50 27.25 2.55
CA LYS A 564 11.16 26.55 3.81
C LYS A 564 11.04 25.02 3.65
N LYS A 565 10.95 24.52 2.42
CA LYS A 565 10.61 23.10 2.12
C LYS A 565 11.61 22.42 1.18
N LYS A 566 12.87 22.84 1.19
CA LYS A 566 14.00 22.26 0.40
C LYS A 566 13.69 22.16 -1.10
N GLY A 567 13.30 23.26 -1.73
CA GLY A 567 13.06 23.35 -3.17
C GLY A 567 11.73 22.73 -3.64
N SER A 568 10.80 22.45 -2.74
CA SER A 568 9.49 21.92 -3.10
C SER A 568 8.64 22.99 -3.78
N THR A 569 8.09 22.64 -4.94
CA THR A 569 7.17 23.51 -5.72
C THR A 569 5.72 23.02 -5.65
N ARG A 570 5.35 22.21 -4.63
CA ARG A 570 3.97 21.76 -4.45
C ARG A 570 3.04 22.94 -4.24
N GLU A 571 1.78 22.79 -4.63
CA GLU A 571 0.77 23.82 -4.55
C GLU A 571 0.67 24.43 -3.14
N SER A 572 0.67 23.61 -2.10
CA SER A 572 0.65 24.08 -0.70
C SER A 572 1.83 24.99 -0.35
N VAL A 573 3.01 24.77 -0.97
CA VAL A 573 4.19 25.63 -0.75
C VAL A 573 4.05 26.93 -1.52
N LEU A 574 3.51 26.90 -2.72
CA LEU A 574 3.25 28.09 -3.52
C LEU A 574 2.18 28.98 -2.87
N ILE A 575 1.15 28.37 -2.27
CA ILE A 575 0.13 29.11 -1.50
C ILE A 575 0.77 29.84 -0.29
N GLU A 576 1.72 29.21 0.42
CA GLU A 576 2.46 29.86 1.51
C GLU A 576 3.34 31.04 1.01
N LEU A 577 3.68 31.07 -0.30
CA LEU A 577 4.48 32.13 -0.93
C LEU A 577 3.63 33.23 -1.58
N LYS A 578 2.30 33.15 -1.55
CA LYS A 578 1.43 34.22 -2.10
C LYS A 578 1.80 35.58 -1.51
N GLY A 579 1.80 36.61 -2.37
CA GLY A 579 2.17 37.97 -2.00
C GLY A 579 3.67 38.23 -1.88
N THR A 580 4.55 37.22 -2.00
CA THR A 580 6.01 37.45 -1.97
C THR A 580 6.57 37.88 -3.33
N HIS A 581 5.98 37.43 -4.42
CA HIS A 581 6.36 37.79 -5.78
C HIS A 581 5.18 37.56 -6.75
N PRO A 582 4.91 38.47 -7.71
CA PRO A 582 3.77 38.34 -8.62
C PRO A 582 3.74 37.08 -9.49
N VAL A 583 4.89 36.43 -9.68
CA VAL A 583 4.98 35.20 -10.44
C VAL A 583 4.27 34.02 -9.74
N ILE A 584 4.14 34.04 -8.41
CA ILE A 584 3.54 32.95 -7.64
C ILE A 584 2.05 32.80 -7.99
N GLU A 585 1.31 33.91 -8.01
CA GLU A 585 -0.09 33.94 -8.40
C GLU A 585 -0.28 33.41 -9.83
N LYS A 586 0.56 33.89 -10.77
CA LYS A 586 0.52 33.43 -12.16
C LYS A 586 0.86 31.93 -12.32
N ILE A 587 1.79 31.38 -11.53
CA ILE A 587 2.10 29.94 -11.55
C ILE A 587 0.93 29.13 -11.02
N LEU A 588 0.27 29.58 -9.97
CA LEU A 588 -0.94 28.93 -9.44
C LEU A 588 -2.07 28.95 -10.47
N GLU A 589 -2.34 30.09 -11.11
CA GLU A 589 -3.30 30.23 -12.18
C GLU A 589 -2.96 29.35 -13.40
N TYR A 590 -1.71 29.33 -13.84
CA TYR A 590 -1.23 28.46 -14.90
C TYR A 590 -1.51 26.97 -14.59
N ARG A 591 -1.24 26.54 -13.37
CA ARG A 591 -1.47 25.16 -12.94
C ARG A 591 -2.94 24.80 -12.92
N GLU A 592 -3.79 25.69 -12.44
CA GLU A 592 -5.24 25.50 -12.45
C GLU A 592 -5.76 25.35 -13.87
N LEU A 593 -5.48 26.31 -14.74
CA LEU A 593 -5.90 26.28 -16.14
C LEU A 593 -5.34 25.07 -16.90
N SER A 594 -4.05 24.77 -16.74
CA SER A 594 -3.40 23.65 -17.38
C SER A 594 -3.97 22.32 -16.92
N LYS A 595 -4.29 22.16 -15.62
CA LYS A 595 -4.96 20.97 -15.08
C LYS A 595 -6.37 20.81 -15.66
N ILE A 596 -7.14 21.87 -15.70
CA ILE A 596 -8.49 21.86 -16.30
C ILE A 596 -8.42 21.42 -17.76
N HIS A 597 -7.53 22.01 -18.52
CA HIS A 597 -7.35 21.75 -19.95
C HIS A 597 -6.93 20.30 -20.21
N THR A 598 -5.85 19.84 -19.56
CA THR A 598 -5.25 18.54 -19.84
C THR A 598 -5.97 17.37 -19.18
N THR A 599 -6.68 17.61 -18.06
CA THR A 599 -7.34 16.53 -17.31
C THR A 599 -8.79 16.34 -17.71
N TYR A 600 -9.47 17.44 -18.13
CA TYR A 600 -10.90 17.40 -18.43
C TYR A 600 -11.21 17.71 -19.90
N VAL A 601 -10.86 18.90 -20.38
CA VAL A 601 -11.36 19.38 -21.69
C VAL A 601 -10.82 18.51 -22.84
N ILE A 602 -9.52 18.29 -22.91
CA ILE A 602 -8.91 17.48 -23.98
C ILE A 602 -9.44 16.04 -23.97
N PRO A 603 -9.39 15.30 -22.84
CA PRO A 603 -9.86 13.92 -22.84
C PRO A 603 -11.36 13.79 -23.14
N LEU A 604 -12.21 14.68 -22.60
CA LEU A 604 -13.64 14.64 -22.86
C LEU A 604 -13.95 14.93 -24.32
N LEU A 605 -13.23 15.87 -24.94
CA LEU A 605 -13.39 16.18 -26.37
C LEU A 605 -12.95 15.02 -27.27
N GLU A 606 -11.81 14.38 -26.94
CA GLU A 606 -11.33 13.21 -27.69
C GLU A 606 -12.31 12.05 -27.58
N MET A 607 -12.76 11.68 -26.38
CA MET A 607 -13.72 10.61 -26.15
C MET A 607 -15.08 10.90 -26.84
N GLY A 608 -15.59 12.14 -26.71
CA GLY A 608 -16.86 12.51 -27.35
C GLY A 608 -16.80 12.54 -28.88
N ARG A 609 -15.61 12.69 -29.48
CA ARG A 609 -15.41 12.58 -30.94
C ARG A 609 -15.28 11.13 -31.41
N GLU A 610 -14.75 10.24 -30.54
CA GLU A 610 -14.61 8.82 -30.88
C GLU A 610 -15.95 8.08 -30.80
N ASP A 611 -16.86 8.49 -29.92
CA ASP A 611 -18.18 7.89 -29.77
C ASP A 611 -19.19 8.49 -30.77
N PRO A 612 -19.97 7.66 -31.52
CA PRO A 612 -20.94 8.14 -32.52
C PRO A 612 -22.05 9.04 -31.96
N GLU A 613 -22.42 8.86 -30.70
CA GLU A 613 -23.45 9.63 -30.01
C GLU A 613 -22.86 10.75 -29.12
N SER A 614 -21.56 10.99 -29.20
CA SER A 614 -20.82 11.90 -28.32
C SER A 614 -21.05 11.61 -26.84
N THR A 615 -21.00 10.34 -26.48
CA THR A 615 -21.26 9.84 -25.11
C THR A 615 -19.95 9.49 -24.43
N ILE A 616 -19.84 9.83 -23.15
CA ILE A 616 -18.71 9.49 -22.28
C ILE A 616 -19.11 8.29 -21.43
N HIS A 617 -18.33 7.23 -21.50
CA HIS A 617 -18.49 6.01 -20.72
C HIS A 617 -17.37 5.95 -19.68
N THR A 618 -17.68 6.17 -18.40
CA THR A 618 -16.71 6.00 -17.32
C THR A 618 -16.74 4.56 -16.82
N ASN A 619 -15.62 4.07 -16.28
CA ASN A 619 -15.57 2.77 -15.62
C ASN A 619 -15.69 2.95 -14.11
N TYR A 620 -16.66 2.32 -13.48
CA TYR A 620 -16.81 2.24 -12.04
C TYR A 620 -16.17 0.97 -11.48
N LYS A 621 -15.56 1.09 -10.30
CA LYS A 621 -14.97 -0.05 -9.60
C LYS A 621 -15.47 -0.11 -8.17
N GLN A 622 -16.13 -1.21 -7.79
CA GLN A 622 -16.65 -1.44 -6.45
C GLN A 622 -15.51 -1.69 -5.44
N THR A 623 -14.44 -2.35 -5.87
CA THR A 623 -13.29 -2.69 -5.03
C THR A 623 -12.20 -1.60 -5.02
N GLY A 624 -12.49 -0.40 -5.53
CA GLY A 624 -11.52 0.67 -5.75
C GLY A 624 -11.12 1.48 -4.52
N THR A 625 -11.92 1.43 -3.45
CA THR A 625 -11.68 2.21 -2.23
C THR A 625 -11.77 1.36 -0.96
N SER A 626 -11.08 1.77 0.09
CA SER A 626 -11.15 1.08 1.39
C SER A 626 -12.39 1.44 2.22
N SER A 627 -13.18 2.43 1.81
CA SER A 627 -14.43 2.81 2.46
C SER A 627 -15.67 2.11 1.90
N GLY A 628 -15.54 1.37 0.78
CA GLY A 628 -16.68 0.78 0.06
C GLY A 628 -17.37 1.75 -0.91
N ARG A 629 -16.92 3.02 -1.01
CA ARG A 629 -17.34 3.94 -2.07
C ARG A 629 -16.82 3.44 -3.42
N PHE A 630 -17.52 3.75 -4.49
CA PHE A 630 -17.02 3.48 -5.85
C PHE A 630 -15.82 4.38 -6.19
N SER A 631 -14.96 3.91 -7.06
CA SER A 631 -14.03 4.78 -7.78
C SER A 631 -14.40 4.81 -9.26
N SER A 632 -14.20 5.95 -9.91
CA SER A 632 -14.45 6.17 -11.32
C SER A 632 -13.15 6.46 -12.05
N SER A 633 -13.00 5.92 -13.27
CA SER A 633 -11.80 6.09 -14.09
C SER A 633 -12.15 6.07 -15.58
N ASN A 634 -11.27 6.62 -16.39
CA ASN A 634 -11.35 6.64 -17.84
C ASN A 634 -12.66 7.19 -18.45
N PRO A 635 -13.08 8.43 -18.10
CA PRO A 635 -12.47 9.43 -17.23
C PRO A 635 -12.97 9.34 -15.80
N ASN A 636 -12.28 9.97 -14.83
CA ASN A 636 -12.79 10.06 -13.46
C ASN A 636 -13.89 11.12 -13.37
N MET A 637 -15.15 10.69 -13.42
CA MET A 637 -16.32 11.57 -13.36
C MET A 637 -16.61 12.11 -11.95
N GLN A 638 -16.03 11.49 -10.91
CA GLN A 638 -16.26 11.92 -9.52
C GLN A 638 -15.41 13.15 -9.12
N ASN A 639 -14.46 13.55 -9.95
CA ASN A 639 -13.57 14.69 -9.71
C ASN A 639 -13.88 15.91 -10.60
N ILE A 640 -15.03 15.96 -11.27
CA ILE A 640 -15.42 17.13 -12.06
C ILE A 640 -15.49 18.34 -11.13
N PRO A 641 -14.84 19.48 -11.48
CA PRO A 641 -14.85 20.66 -10.62
C PRO A 641 -16.27 21.19 -10.37
N ILE A 642 -16.50 21.66 -9.14
CA ILE A 642 -17.81 22.22 -8.74
C ILE A 642 -17.74 23.75 -8.56
N GLN A 643 -16.56 24.30 -8.24
CA GLN A 643 -16.40 25.72 -7.92
C GLN A 643 -15.51 26.45 -8.94
N GLY A 644 -15.85 27.72 -9.21
CA GLY A 644 -15.10 28.56 -10.12
C GLY A 644 -15.72 28.66 -11.52
N GLU A 645 -15.37 29.69 -12.25
CA GLU A 645 -15.90 29.98 -13.60
C GLU A 645 -15.67 28.83 -14.60
N TRP A 646 -14.50 28.21 -14.55
CA TRP A 646 -14.15 27.11 -15.44
C TRP A 646 -14.90 25.82 -15.08
N ALA A 647 -15.23 25.64 -13.81
CA ALA A 647 -16.03 24.50 -13.36
C ALA A 647 -17.44 24.52 -13.97
N GLU A 648 -18.07 25.70 -13.97
CA GLU A 648 -19.39 25.90 -14.61
C GLU A 648 -19.32 25.64 -16.11
N LYS A 649 -18.30 26.18 -16.81
CA LYS A 649 -18.10 25.97 -18.24
C LYS A 649 -17.88 24.48 -18.60
N ILE A 650 -17.13 23.71 -17.78
CA ILE A 650 -16.95 22.28 -17.98
C ILE A 650 -18.25 21.54 -17.77
N ARG A 651 -18.99 21.84 -16.70
CA ARG A 651 -20.25 21.18 -16.39
C ARG A 651 -21.32 21.45 -17.46
N LYS A 652 -21.29 22.61 -18.09
CA LYS A 652 -22.15 22.95 -19.22
C LYS A 652 -21.92 22.09 -20.46
N ALA A 653 -20.74 21.47 -20.60
CA ALA A 653 -20.47 20.55 -21.69
C ALA A 653 -21.27 19.24 -21.61
N PHE A 654 -21.70 18.85 -20.42
CA PHE A 654 -22.53 17.66 -20.22
C PHE A 654 -23.99 18.01 -20.43
N VAL A 655 -24.61 17.42 -21.42
CA VAL A 655 -25.97 17.76 -21.88
C VAL A 655 -26.88 16.54 -21.85
N ALA A 656 -28.15 16.73 -21.48
CA ALA A 656 -29.16 15.69 -21.55
C ALA A 656 -29.55 15.44 -23.01
N ARG A 657 -29.89 14.20 -23.35
CA ARG A 657 -30.40 13.81 -24.67
C ARG A 657 -31.70 14.54 -25.01
N ASP A 658 -32.00 14.64 -26.30
CA ASP A 658 -33.24 15.31 -26.77
C ASP A 658 -34.48 14.69 -26.12
N GLY A 659 -35.36 15.53 -25.57
CA GLY A 659 -36.57 15.11 -24.84
C GLY A 659 -36.32 14.67 -23.39
N PHE A 660 -35.08 14.76 -22.90
CA PHE A 660 -34.71 14.45 -21.52
C PHE A 660 -34.19 15.67 -20.78
N ARG A 661 -34.12 15.55 -19.48
CA ARG A 661 -33.44 16.47 -18.57
C ARG A 661 -32.59 15.69 -17.57
N PHE A 662 -31.51 16.30 -17.12
CA PHE A 662 -30.81 15.81 -15.93
C PHE A 662 -31.64 16.10 -14.70
N VAL A 663 -31.65 15.14 -13.77
CA VAL A 663 -32.17 15.29 -12.41
C VAL A 663 -31.06 14.89 -11.44
N SER A 664 -30.65 15.79 -10.58
CA SER A 664 -29.73 15.53 -9.50
C SER A 664 -30.49 15.26 -8.22
N MET A 665 -30.05 14.25 -7.46
CA MET A 665 -30.53 13.90 -6.13
C MET A 665 -29.34 13.81 -5.18
N ASP A 666 -29.27 14.71 -4.20
CA ASP A 666 -28.13 14.82 -3.29
C ASP A 666 -28.58 14.65 -1.83
N TYR A 667 -27.90 13.79 -1.09
CA TYR A 667 -28.15 13.60 0.33
C TYR A 667 -27.62 14.78 1.15
N SER A 668 -28.50 15.46 1.86
CA SER A 668 -28.11 16.60 2.70
C SER A 668 -27.39 16.14 3.97
N GLN A 669 -26.09 16.39 4.06
CA GLN A 669 -25.27 16.17 5.27
C GLN A 669 -25.32 14.72 5.77
N ILE A 670 -25.31 13.73 4.86
CA ILE A 670 -25.51 12.30 5.19
C ILE A 670 -24.52 11.79 6.24
N GLU A 671 -23.22 12.13 6.15
CA GLU A 671 -22.20 11.67 7.10
C GLU A 671 -22.50 12.14 8.53
N LEU A 672 -23.00 13.39 8.71
CA LEU A 672 -23.36 13.91 10.03
C LEU A 672 -24.66 13.28 10.56
N ARG A 673 -25.60 12.94 9.69
CA ARG A 673 -26.81 12.20 10.06
C ARG A 673 -26.49 10.77 10.49
N ILE A 674 -25.60 10.09 9.77
CA ILE A 674 -25.08 8.77 10.16
C ILE A 674 -24.32 8.88 11.49
N LEU A 675 -23.48 9.88 11.68
CA LEU A 675 -22.80 10.12 12.95
C LEU A 675 -23.80 10.31 14.10
N ALA A 676 -24.84 11.10 13.90
CA ALA A 676 -25.88 11.31 14.91
C ALA A 676 -26.60 10.01 15.28
N ASP A 677 -26.97 9.21 14.26
CA ASP A 677 -27.62 7.93 14.46
C ASP A 677 -26.71 6.90 15.16
N MET A 678 -25.46 6.80 14.76
CA MET A 678 -24.51 5.85 15.34
C MET A 678 -24.07 6.25 16.76
N SER A 679 -23.85 7.53 17.01
CA SER A 679 -23.41 8.04 18.31
C SER A 679 -24.55 8.10 19.34
N LYS A 680 -25.79 8.18 18.86
CA LYS A 680 -26.98 8.44 19.71
C LYS A 680 -26.81 9.68 20.60
N ASP A 681 -26.05 10.68 20.11
CA ASP A 681 -25.89 11.95 20.81
C ASP A 681 -27.21 12.71 20.85
N ASN A 682 -27.76 12.89 22.04
CA ASN A 682 -29.08 13.44 22.23
C ASN A 682 -29.24 14.83 21.57
N LEU A 683 -28.22 15.68 21.74
CA LEU A 683 -28.25 17.04 21.23
C LEU A 683 -28.14 17.10 19.71
N LEU A 684 -27.28 16.27 19.14
CA LEU A 684 -27.09 16.18 17.69
C LEU A 684 -28.36 15.58 17.01
N VAL A 685 -28.96 14.57 17.62
CA VAL A 685 -30.21 13.96 17.15
C VAL A 685 -31.37 14.97 17.23
N GLU A 686 -31.51 15.69 18.35
CA GLU A 686 -32.53 16.70 18.55
C GLU A 686 -32.41 17.86 17.54
N ASP A 687 -31.19 18.34 17.28
CA ASP A 687 -30.95 19.36 16.26
C ASP A 687 -31.48 18.97 14.89
N PHE A 688 -31.18 17.74 14.46
CA PHE A 688 -31.65 17.22 13.17
C PHE A 688 -33.19 17.01 13.14
N GLN A 689 -33.77 16.47 14.22
CA GLN A 689 -35.22 16.26 14.31
C GLN A 689 -35.99 17.54 14.27
N ASN A 690 -35.45 18.62 14.88
CA ASN A 690 -36.03 19.94 14.87
C ASN A 690 -35.73 20.76 13.60
N GLY A 691 -34.98 20.15 12.62
CA GLY A 691 -34.67 20.83 11.37
C GLY A 691 -33.68 22.01 11.52
N ILE A 692 -32.91 22.02 12.60
CA ILE A 692 -31.91 23.07 12.85
C ILE A 692 -30.71 22.87 11.93
N ASP A 693 -30.21 23.94 11.31
CA ASP A 693 -28.97 23.91 10.56
C ASP A 693 -27.80 23.53 11.47
N ILE A 694 -27.30 22.30 11.37
CA ILE A 694 -26.27 21.73 12.26
C ILE A 694 -24.98 22.58 12.28
N HIS A 695 -24.62 23.22 11.17
CA HIS A 695 -23.43 24.03 11.11
C HIS A 695 -23.64 25.37 11.87
N ARG A 696 -24.85 25.92 11.82
CA ARG A 696 -25.23 27.04 12.64
C ARG A 696 -25.30 26.68 14.12
N ALA A 697 -25.91 25.56 14.45
CA ALA A 697 -26.01 25.07 15.82
C ALA A 697 -24.63 24.86 16.45
N THR A 698 -23.71 24.25 15.71
CA THR A 698 -22.31 24.06 16.17
C THR A 698 -21.62 25.41 16.38
N ALA A 699 -21.73 26.36 15.44
CA ALA A 699 -21.14 27.70 15.58
C ALA A 699 -21.72 28.46 16.76
N SER A 700 -23.04 28.44 16.94
CA SER A 700 -23.76 29.02 18.07
C SER A 700 -23.18 28.55 19.40
N ARG A 701 -23.05 27.24 19.59
CA ARG A 701 -22.52 26.64 20.83
C ARG A 701 -21.06 27.02 21.10
N ILE A 702 -20.20 26.91 20.08
CA ILE A 702 -18.77 27.20 20.21
C ILE A 702 -18.51 28.68 20.44
N LEU A 703 -19.31 29.56 19.82
CA LEU A 703 -19.18 31.02 19.97
C LEU A 703 -20.05 31.61 21.09
N SER A 704 -20.85 30.75 21.75
CA SER A 704 -21.82 31.19 22.80
C SER A 704 -22.77 32.27 22.32
N LYS A 705 -23.42 32.06 21.16
CA LYS A 705 -24.38 32.95 20.52
C LYS A 705 -25.73 32.25 20.30
N GLU A 706 -26.80 33.01 20.13
CA GLU A 706 -28.07 32.44 19.65
C GLU A 706 -27.94 31.98 18.19
N VAL A 707 -28.66 30.92 17.82
CA VAL A 707 -28.57 30.31 16.48
C VAL A 707 -28.91 31.31 15.37
N GLU A 708 -29.88 32.17 15.63
CA GLU A 708 -30.35 33.20 14.71
C GLU A 708 -29.28 34.28 14.45
N ASP A 709 -28.42 34.56 15.44
CA ASP A 709 -27.37 35.57 15.37
C ASP A 709 -26.09 35.09 14.70
N VAL A 710 -26.02 33.80 14.31
CA VAL A 710 -24.85 33.22 13.61
C VAL A 710 -24.78 33.75 12.18
N THR A 711 -23.68 34.42 11.83
CA THR A 711 -23.43 34.95 10.48
C THR A 711 -23.10 33.82 9.48
N LYS A 712 -23.02 34.13 8.17
CA LYS A 712 -22.64 33.15 7.14
C LYS A 712 -21.19 32.66 7.34
N GLU A 713 -20.29 33.57 7.72
CA GLU A 713 -18.89 33.28 8.01
C GLU A 713 -18.75 32.32 9.23
N GLU A 714 -19.50 32.62 10.28
CA GLU A 714 -19.54 31.81 11.50
C GLU A 714 -20.19 30.44 11.23
N ARG A 715 -21.21 30.35 10.38
CA ARG A 715 -21.76 29.10 9.90
C ARG A 715 -20.70 28.27 9.12
N SER A 716 -19.88 28.95 8.29
CA SER A 716 -18.76 28.30 7.59
C SER A 716 -17.70 27.77 8.56
N LEU A 717 -17.44 28.53 9.65
CA LEU A 717 -16.59 28.03 10.76
C LEU A 717 -17.18 26.77 11.38
N GLY A 718 -18.48 26.76 11.72
CA GLY A 718 -19.16 25.58 12.24
C GLY A 718 -19.11 24.38 11.27
N LYS A 719 -19.24 24.63 9.96
CA LYS A 719 -19.05 23.59 8.92
C LYS A 719 -17.65 23.01 8.96
N THR A 720 -16.63 23.86 9.00
CA THR A 720 -15.22 23.42 9.03
C THR A 720 -14.92 22.62 10.31
N ILE A 721 -15.48 23.01 11.44
CA ILE A 721 -15.31 22.28 12.72
C ILE A 721 -16.01 20.92 12.66
N ASN A 722 -17.27 20.86 12.21
CA ASN A 722 -18.01 19.60 12.10
C ASN A 722 -17.24 18.58 11.25
N PHE A 723 -16.83 18.97 10.02
CA PHE A 723 -16.07 18.07 9.16
C PHE A 723 -14.65 17.82 9.68
N GLY A 724 -14.00 18.83 10.28
CA GLY A 724 -12.69 18.66 10.89
C GLY A 724 -12.71 17.58 11.98
N ILE A 725 -13.71 17.59 12.85
CA ILE A 725 -13.86 16.61 13.93
C ILE A 725 -14.28 15.26 13.37
N LEU A 726 -15.25 15.23 12.45
CA LEU A 726 -15.67 14.00 11.77
C LEU A 726 -14.48 13.25 11.16
N PHE A 727 -13.54 13.98 10.53
CA PHE A 727 -12.35 13.40 9.91
C PHE A 727 -11.15 13.27 10.86
N GLY A 728 -11.35 13.43 12.18
CA GLY A 728 -10.31 13.25 13.18
C GLY A 728 -9.15 14.24 13.07
N GLN A 729 -9.42 15.47 12.63
CA GLN A 729 -8.42 16.52 12.53
C GLN A 729 -7.84 16.86 13.92
N THR A 730 -6.53 17.09 13.94
CA THR A 730 -5.86 17.60 15.15
C THR A 730 -6.07 19.09 15.28
N ALA A 731 -5.85 19.66 16.49
CA ALA A 731 -5.87 21.10 16.70
C ALA A 731 -4.93 21.85 15.73
N PHE A 732 -3.78 21.27 15.39
CA PHE A 732 -2.86 21.82 14.39
C PHE A 732 -3.47 21.84 12.98
N GLY A 733 -4.12 20.76 12.56
CA GLY A 733 -4.79 20.67 11.26
C GLY A 733 -5.95 21.69 11.16
N LEU A 734 -6.81 21.72 12.19
CA LEU A 734 -7.93 22.66 12.26
C LEU A 734 -7.46 24.13 12.28
N ALA A 735 -6.40 24.44 13.06
CA ALA A 735 -5.79 25.76 13.10
C ALA A 735 -5.28 26.21 11.72
N SER A 736 -4.64 25.30 10.98
CA SER A 736 -4.15 25.58 9.62
C SER A 736 -5.29 25.83 8.63
N MET A 737 -6.40 25.08 8.73
CA MET A 737 -7.58 25.27 7.87
C MET A 737 -8.30 26.58 8.12
N LEU A 738 -8.38 26.98 9.38
CA LEU A 738 -9.10 28.17 9.80
C LEU A 738 -8.22 29.43 9.83
N GLY A 739 -6.92 29.32 9.71
CA GLY A 739 -5.99 30.45 9.84
C GLY A 739 -5.93 31.02 11.25
N ILE A 740 -6.15 30.21 12.32
CA ILE A 740 -6.23 30.64 13.73
C ILE A 740 -5.08 30.00 14.55
N PRO A 741 -4.80 30.54 15.77
CA PRO A 741 -3.86 29.92 16.68
C PRO A 741 -4.26 28.48 17.09
N VAL A 742 -3.26 27.63 17.31
CA VAL A 742 -3.50 26.20 17.67
C VAL A 742 -4.28 26.09 18.98
N ASP A 743 -4.01 26.94 19.96
CA ASP A 743 -4.71 26.93 21.24
C ASP A 743 -6.21 27.26 21.07
N THR A 744 -6.55 28.16 20.16
CA THR A 744 -7.94 28.49 19.82
C THR A 744 -8.63 27.29 19.15
N ALA A 745 -7.95 26.64 18.21
CA ALA A 745 -8.47 25.41 17.57
C ALA A 745 -8.66 24.27 18.60
N GLN A 746 -7.73 24.12 19.54
CA GLN A 746 -7.87 23.16 20.63
C GLN A 746 -9.07 23.46 21.53
N LYS A 747 -9.31 24.72 21.81
CA LYS A 747 -10.50 25.15 22.57
C LYS A 747 -11.78 24.79 21.81
N TYR A 748 -11.86 25.06 20.52
CA TYR A 748 -13.03 24.70 19.70
C TYR A 748 -13.31 23.17 19.68
N ILE A 749 -12.28 22.35 19.61
CA ILE A 749 -12.43 20.89 19.71
C ILE A 749 -12.95 20.49 21.09
N THR A 750 -12.42 21.10 22.16
CA THR A 750 -12.85 20.81 23.52
C THR A 750 -14.31 21.23 23.74
N ASP A 751 -14.67 22.45 23.32
CA ASP A 751 -16.04 22.99 23.45
C ASP A 751 -17.03 22.11 22.63
N TYR A 752 -16.63 21.65 21.43
CA TYR A 752 -17.45 20.76 20.64
C TYR A 752 -17.80 19.48 21.39
N PHE A 753 -16.80 18.76 21.95
CA PHE A 753 -17.02 17.53 22.68
C PHE A 753 -17.69 17.71 24.04
N GLN A 754 -17.62 18.92 24.64
CA GLN A 754 -18.42 19.25 25.82
C GLN A 754 -19.93 19.32 25.50
N HIS A 755 -20.29 19.75 24.30
CA HIS A 755 -21.68 19.79 23.86
C HIS A 755 -22.15 18.45 23.28
N TYR A 756 -21.34 17.80 22.45
CA TYR A 756 -21.66 16.54 21.79
C TYR A 756 -20.93 15.35 22.46
N VAL A 757 -21.33 15.06 23.69
CA VAL A 757 -20.69 14.04 24.53
C VAL A 757 -20.82 12.64 23.94
N GLY A 758 -21.99 12.31 23.38
CA GLY A 758 -22.24 11.03 22.74
C GLY A 758 -21.35 10.80 21.52
N VAL A 759 -21.04 11.86 20.77
CA VAL A 759 -20.09 11.78 19.64
C VAL A 759 -18.68 11.42 20.13
N GLU A 760 -18.20 12.05 21.21
CA GLU A 760 -16.88 11.73 21.79
C GLU A 760 -16.83 10.29 22.29
N GLU A 761 -17.85 9.84 23.00
CA GLU A 761 -17.94 8.46 23.52
C GLU A 761 -17.95 7.45 22.37
N TYR A 762 -18.70 7.71 21.30
CA TYR A 762 -18.75 6.85 20.13
C TYR A 762 -17.37 6.77 19.43
N MET A 763 -16.72 7.90 19.17
CA MET A 763 -15.39 7.92 18.54
C MET A 763 -14.35 7.15 19.38
N ARG A 764 -14.35 7.36 20.68
CA ARG A 764 -13.48 6.61 21.61
C ARG A 764 -13.79 5.11 21.62
N SER A 765 -15.07 4.74 21.47
CA SER A 765 -15.48 3.34 21.39
C SER A 765 -14.92 2.68 20.12
N LEU A 766 -14.96 3.37 18.96
CA LEU A 766 -14.39 2.88 17.71
C LEU A 766 -12.87 2.67 17.80
N GLU A 767 -12.15 3.62 18.40
CA GLU A 767 -10.70 3.48 18.62
C GLU A 767 -10.39 2.26 19.51
N LYS A 768 -11.15 2.07 20.57
CA LYS A 768 -10.99 0.97 21.51
C LYS A 768 -11.30 -0.38 20.85
N GLU A 769 -12.39 -0.44 20.07
CA GLU A 769 -12.76 -1.67 19.35
C GLU A 769 -11.76 -1.97 18.23
N ALA A 770 -11.31 -0.95 17.47
CA ALA A 770 -10.24 -1.13 16.50
C ALA A 770 -8.94 -1.63 17.14
N TYR A 771 -8.57 -1.12 18.30
CA TYR A 771 -7.41 -1.63 19.05
C TYR A 771 -7.61 -3.09 19.49
N LYS A 772 -8.81 -3.45 19.97
CA LYS A 772 -9.15 -4.79 20.45
C LYS A 772 -9.23 -5.81 19.31
N ARG A 773 -9.98 -5.50 18.25
CA ARG A 773 -10.29 -6.42 17.14
C ARG A 773 -9.32 -6.33 15.97
N GLY A 774 -8.70 -5.18 15.75
CA GLY A 774 -7.82 -4.90 14.62
C GLY A 774 -8.54 -4.37 13.37
N TYR A 775 -9.85 -4.22 13.39
CA TYR A 775 -10.68 -3.77 12.27
C TYR A 775 -11.86 -2.94 12.73
N VAL A 776 -12.50 -2.25 11.78
CA VAL A 776 -13.80 -1.57 11.91
C VAL A 776 -14.73 -2.01 10.78
N GLN A 777 -16.03 -1.77 10.92
CA GLN A 777 -17.05 -2.20 9.99
C GLN A 777 -18.04 -1.09 9.64
N THR A 778 -18.57 -1.14 8.42
CA THR A 778 -19.69 -0.31 8.00
C THR A 778 -21.03 -0.89 8.47
N MET A 779 -22.10 -0.20 8.13
CA MET A 779 -23.49 -0.60 8.41
C MET A 779 -23.82 -1.99 7.88
N PHE A 780 -23.33 -2.38 6.70
CA PHE A 780 -23.62 -3.66 6.06
C PHE A 780 -22.38 -4.58 5.93
N GLY A 781 -21.42 -4.37 6.80
CA GLY A 781 -20.38 -5.36 7.05
C GLY A 781 -19.09 -5.18 6.26
N THR A 782 -18.97 -4.20 5.36
CA THR A 782 -17.67 -3.92 4.74
C THR A 782 -16.63 -3.71 5.82
N THR A 783 -15.63 -4.58 5.86
CA THR A 783 -14.66 -4.66 6.96
C THR A 783 -13.32 -4.09 6.52
N ARG A 784 -12.82 -3.09 7.28
CA ARG A 784 -11.50 -2.51 7.08
C ARG A 784 -10.58 -2.85 8.24
N TRP A 785 -9.47 -3.53 7.93
CA TRP A 785 -8.42 -3.83 8.89
C TRP A 785 -7.55 -2.60 9.14
N ILE A 786 -7.45 -2.17 10.41
CA ILE A 786 -6.78 -0.92 10.80
C ILE A 786 -5.32 -1.20 11.15
N ARG A 787 -4.48 -1.12 10.14
CA ARG A 787 -3.03 -1.33 10.29
C ARG A 787 -2.40 -0.20 11.11
N GLY A 788 -1.49 -0.55 12.02
CA GLY A 788 -0.77 0.43 12.83
C GLY A 788 -1.47 0.91 14.09
N ILE A 789 -2.72 0.48 14.38
CA ILE A 789 -3.45 0.86 15.59
C ILE A 789 -2.72 0.42 16.87
N ARG A 790 -1.95 -0.68 16.79
CA ARG A 790 -1.14 -1.22 17.90
C ARG A 790 0.34 -0.85 17.79
N SER A 791 0.72 0.06 16.89
CA SER A 791 2.11 0.46 16.67
C SER A 791 2.66 1.24 17.87
N LYS A 792 3.96 1.12 18.11
CA LYS A 792 4.68 1.99 19.07
C LYS A 792 4.94 3.40 18.49
N ASN A 793 4.79 3.58 17.19
CA ASN A 793 4.95 4.87 16.53
C ASN A 793 3.66 5.69 16.63
N MET A 794 3.66 6.73 17.46
CA MET A 794 2.49 7.58 17.69
C MET A 794 1.92 8.25 16.43
N ARG A 795 2.73 8.49 15.39
CA ARG A 795 2.22 9.01 14.10
C ARG A 795 1.35 7.98 13.39
N MET A 796 1.78 6.71 13.41
CA MET A 796 1.01 5.59 12.84
C MET A 796 -0.26 5.35 13.63
N VAL A 797 -0.19 5.35 14.96
CA VAL A 797 -1.37 5.19 15.84
C VAL A 797 -2.41 6.27 15.55
N ARG A 798 -2.00 7.55 15.49
CA ARG A 798 -2.92 8.67 15.19
C ARG A 798 -3.53 8.57 13.78
N ALA A 799 -2.78 8.10 12.80
CA ALA A 799 -3.33 7.86 11.46
C ALA A 799 -4.36 6.73 11.51
N ALA A 800 -4.03 5.62 12.16
CA ALA A 800 -4.92 4.47 12.33
C ALA A 800 -6.21 4.81 13.13
N GLN A 801 -6.12 5.66 14.15
CA GLN A 801 -7.29 6.15 14.90
C GLN A 801 -8.23 6.94 13.98
N ARG A 802 -7.70 7.84 13.15
CA ARG A 802 -8.53 8.58 12.16
C ARG A 802 -9.21 7.63 11.19
N GLU A 803 -8.49 6.64 10.68
CA GLU A 803 -9.06 5.63 9.78
C GLU A 803 -10.18 4.82 10.47
N ALA A 804 -10.00 4.48 11.75
CA ALA A 804 -11.00 3.77 12.54
C ALA A 804 -12.27 4.58 12.79
N ILE A 805 -12.16 5.88 12.97
CA ILE A 805 -13.30 6.78 13.15
C ILE A 805 -14.04 7.03 11.83
N ASN A 806 -13.31 7.30 10.75
CA ASN A 806 -13.88 7.71 9.47
C ASN A 806 -14.59 6.56 8.76
N MET A 807 -14.04 5.35 8.80
CA MET A 807 -14.52 4.22 7.99
C MET A 807 -15.98 3.86 8.25
N PRO A 808 -16.48 3.70 9.49
CA PRO A 808 -17.90 3.36 9.73
C PRO A 808 -18.86 4.41 9.19
N ILE A 809 -18.48 5.68 9.22
CA ILE A 809 -19.33 6.81 8.81
C ILE A 809 -19.32 6.94 7.28
N GLN A 810 -18.14 7.08 6.67
CA GLN A 810 -18.02 7.18 5.20
C GLN A 810 -18.48 5.92 4.48
N GLY A 811 -18.17 4.75 5.05
CA GLY A 811 -18.64 3.49 4.50
C GLY A 811 -20.13 3.28 4.73
N GLY A 812 -20.68 3.78 5.85
CA GLY A 812 -22.12 3.79 6.08
C GLY A 812 -22.87 4.64 5.06
N GLU A 813 -22.30 5.79 4.66
CA GLU A 813 -22.83 6.59 3.54
C GLU A 813 -22.79 5.80 2.23
N ALA A 814 -21.69 5.12 1.92
CA ALA A 814 -21.58 4.28 0.73
C ALA A 814 -22.61 3.13 0.74
N ASP A 815 -22.84 2.51 1.90
CA ASP A 815 -23.84 1.46 2.09
C ASP A 815 -25.27 2.00 1.83
N VAL A 816 -25.60 3.17 2.37
CA VAL A 816 -26.90 3.82 2.13
C VAL A 816 -27.07 4.17 0.66
N MET A 817 -26.04 4.69 0.02
CA MET A 817 -26.05 5.02 -1.41
C MET A 817 -26.27 3.79 -2.28
N LYS A 818 -25.60 2.67 -2.01
CA LYS A 818 -25.79 1.41 -2.72
C LYS A 818 -27.23 0.92 -2.60
N LEU A 819 -27.80 0.93 -1.41
CA LEU A 819 -29.21 0.55 -1.21
C LEU A 819 -30.17 1.49 -1.94
N ALA A 820 -29.90 2.81 -1.91
CA ALA A 820 -30.71 3.78 -2.65
C ALA A 820 -30.68 3.49 -4.15
N MET A 821 -29.50 3.22 -4.72
CA MET A 821 -29.36 2.86 -6.13
C MET A 821 -30.15 1.58 -6.48
N ILE A 822 -30.09 0.55 -5.63
CA ILE A 822 -30.84 -0.71 -5.84
C ILE A 822 -32.34 -0.43 -5.85
N LYS A 823 -32.85 0.32 -4.86
CA LYS A 823 -34.30 0.64 -4.79
C LYS A 823 -34.76 1.56 -5.92
N LEU A 824 -33.90 2.47 -6.35
CA LEU A 824 -34.20 3.34 -7.50
C LEU A 824 -34.16 2.58 -8.82
N ASP A 825 -33.23 1.64 -9.02
CA ASP A 825 -33.20 0.78 -10.20
C ASP A 825 -34.48 -0.14 -10.27
N GLU A 826 -34.89 -0.70 -9.12
CA GLU A 826 -36.16 -1.46 -9.02
C GLU A 826 -37.39 -0.59 -9.42
N GLU A 827 -37.43 0.66 -8.96
CA GLU A 827 -38.51 1.60 -9.27
C GLU A 827 -38.49 2.02 -10.75
N ILE A 828 -37.28 2.30 -11.29
CA ILE A 828 -37.12 2.64 -12.72
C ILE A 828 -37.60 1.50 -13.59
N GLU A 829 -37.17 0.29 -13.35
CA GLU A 829 -37.59 -0.88 -14.13
C GLU A 829 -39.10 -1.11 -14.08
N LYS A 830 -39.74 -0.78 -12.95
CA LYS A 830 -41.18 -0.99 -12.74
C LYS A 830 -42.07 0.10 -13.33
N ASN A 831 -41.69 1.39 -13.15
CA ASN A 831 -42.60 2.52 -13.39
C ASN A 831 -42.05 3.56 -14.36
N PHE A 832 -40.73 3.55 -14.65
CA PHE A 832 -40.03 4.54 -15.49
C PHE A 832 -39.13 3.89 -16.54
N LYS A 833 -39.40 2.65 -16.89
CA LYS A 833 -38.62 1.94 -17.90
C LYS A 833 -38.57 2.74 -19.20
N ASP A 834 -37.39 2.96 -19.76
CA ASP A 834 -37.10 3.79 -20.93
C ASP A 834 -37.41 5.30 -20.75
N ASP A 835 -37.88 5.74 -19.59
CA ASP A 835 -38.17 7.13 -19.25
C ASP A 835 -37.17 7.75 -18.27
N ALA A 836 -36.42 6.93 -17.49
CA ALA A 836 -35.42 7.37 -16.56
C ALA A 836 -34.22 6.42 -16.52
N PHE A 837 -33.01 6.97 -16.35
CA PHE A 837 -31.75 6.23 -16.27
C PHE A 837 -30.85 6.82 -15.17
N ILE A 838 -30.19 5.98 -14.39
CA ILE A 838 -29.11 6.41 -13.52
C ILE A 838 -27.88 6.61 -14.41
N LEU A 839 -27.27 7.80 -14.43
CA LEU A 839 -26.11 8.09 -15.25
C LEU A 839 -24.81 8.11 -14.45
N LEU A 840 -24.79 8.88 -13.34
CA LEU A 840 -23.58 9.07 -12.55
C LEU A 840 -23.88 8.97 -11.06
N GLN A 841 -22.90 8.45 -10.32
CA GLN A 841 -22.81 8.56 -8.88
C GLN A 841 -21.55 9.38 -8.55
N ILE A 842 -21.73 10.51 -7.86
CA ILE A 842 -20.67 11.46 -7.50
C ILE A 842 -20.80 11.76 -6.00
N HIS A 843 -19.94 11.19 -5.17
CA HIS A 843 -19.95 11.31 -3.70
C HIS A 843 -21.29 10.91 -3.10
N ASP A 844 -22.09 11.85 -2.61
CA ASP A 844 -23.42 11.71 -2.02
C ASP A 844 -24.56 12.08 -2.99
N GLU A 845 -24.23 12.29 -4.28
CA GLU A 845 -25.14 12.70 -5.34
C GLU A 845 -25.35 11.57 -6.37
N LEU A 846 -26.61 11.42 -6.84
CA LEU A 846 -26.97 10.63 -8.01
C LEU A 846 -27.49 11.55 -9.11
N ILE A 847 -26.99 11.39 -10.34
CA ILE A 847 -27.43 12.11 -11.52
C ILE A 847 -28.19 11.14 -12.41
N PHE A 848 -29.43 11.51 -12.75
CA PHE A 848 -30.32 10.78 -13.62
C PHE A 848 -30.54 11.54 -14.91
N GLU A 849 -30.88 10.83 -15.96
CA GLU A 849 -31.47 11.38 -17.16
C GLU A 849 -32.92 10.92 -17.22
N VAL A 850 -33.88 11.85 -17.25
CA VAL A 850 -35.34 11.61 -17.14
C VAL A 850 -36.06 12.35 -18.24
N LYS A 851 -37.07 11.72 -18.88
CA LYS A 851 -37.93 12.38 -19.87
C LYS A 851 -38.57 13.63 -19.26
N GLU A 852 -38.59 14.74 -20.02
CA GLU A 852 -39.07 16.03 -19.55
C GLU A 852 -40.42 15.99 -18.89
N GLU A 853 -41.35 15.25 -19.47
CA GLU A 853 -42.73 15.11 -18.99
C GLU A 853 -42.88 14.25 -17.72
N ARG A 854 -41.83 13.52 -17.31
CA ARG A 854 -41.84 12.61 -16.16
C ARG A 854 -40.98 13.16 -14.98
N VAL A 855 -40.30 14.30 -15.15
CA VAL A 855 -39.35 14.84 -14.18
C VAL A 855 -39.99 15.03 -12.79
N GLU A 856 -41.12 15.75 -12.71
CA GLU A 856 -41.79 16.02 -11.41
C GLU A 856 -42.22 14.74 -10.68
N GLU A 857 -42.78 13.78 -11.43
CA GLU A 857 -43.19 12.49 -10.88
C GLU A 857 -41.99 11.68 -10.38
N PHE A 858 -40.93 11.63 -11.18
CA PHE A 858 -39.70 10.93 -10.85
C PHE A 858 -39.02 11.55 -9.61
N GLU A 859 -38.82 12.90 -9.58
CA GLU A 859 -38.23 13.60 -8.45
C GLU A 859 -38.97 13.29 -7.14
N LYS A 860 -40.30 13.36 -7.14
CA LYS A 860 -41.09 13.05 -5.97
C LYS A 860 -40.86 11.64 -5.48
N LYS A 861 -40.85 10.66 -6.40
CA LYS A 861 -40.74 9.24 -6.07
C LYS A 861 -39.33 8.89 -5.64
N ALA A 862 -38.31 9.41 -6.34
CA ALA A 862 -36.92 9.19 -6.00
C ALA A 862 -36.56 9.80 -4.60
N LYS A 863 -37.05 11.00 -4.29
CA LYS A 863 -36.91 11.59 -2.94
C LYS A 863 -37.54 10.70 -1.86
N GLU A 864 -38.75 10.19 -2.10
CA GLU A 864 -39.42 9.26 -1.16
C GLU A 864 -38.59 8.03 -0.90
N ILE A 865 -38.06 7.40 -1.96
CA ILE A 865 -37.21 6.20 -1.88
C ILE A 865 -35.91 6.50 -1.11
N MET A 866 -35.18 7.53 -1.52
CA MET A 866 -33.89 7.86 -0.91
C MET A 866 -34.04 8.25 0.57
N LYS A 867 -35.07 9.00 0.93
CA LYS A 867 -35.33 9.37 2.33
C LYS A 867 -35.66 8.20 3.23
N ASN A 868 -36.29 7.15 2.69
CA ASN A 868 -36.79 6.00 3.44
C ASN A 868 -36.01 4.70 3.19
N VAL A 869 -34.85 4.79 2.53
CA VAL A 869 -34.08 3.58 2.16
C VAL A 869 -33.54 2.85 3.40
N VAL A 870 -33.28 3.56 4.47
CA VAL A 870 -32.94 3.04 5.80
C VAL A 870 -33.77 3.75 6.85
N SER A 871 -34.12 3.05 7.94
CA SER A 871 -34.84 3.61 9.08
C SER A 871 -33.84 4.06 10.15
N MET A 872 -33.61 5.33 10.24
CA MET A 872 -32.69 5.94 11.22
C MET A 872 -33.47 6.84 12.17
N GLU A 873 -32.97 7.02 13.38
CA GLU A 873 -33.52 7.97 14.34
C GLU A 873 -33.47 9.40 13.80
N VAL A 874 -32.44 9.70 13.01
CA VAL A 874 -32.29 10.94 12.26
C VAL A 874 -32.69 10.68 10.81
N HIS A 875 -33.85 11.22 10.39
CA HIS A 875 -34.31 11.04 9.01
C HIS A 875 -33.32 11.58 7.98
N LEU A 876 -33.14 10.82 6.91
CA LEU A 876 -32.37 11.29 5.75
C LEU A 876 -33.13 12.41 5.03
N ASP A 877 -32.39 13.38 4.52
CA ASP A 877 -32.93 14.46 3.70
C ASP A 877 -32.25 14.54 2.36
N VAL A 878 -33.03 14.85 1.30
CA VAL A 878 -32.57 14.81 -0.09
C VAL A 878 -32.99 16.08 -0.79
N SER A 879 -32.01 16.81 -1.32
CA SER A 879 -32.20 17.92 -2.24
C SER A 879 -32.31 17.40 -3.67
N SER A 880 -33.04 18.13 -4.53
CA SER A 880 -33.03 17.84 -5.98
C SER A 880 -32.95 19.13 -6.79
N SER A 881 -32.33 19.01 -7.94
CA SER A 881 -32.32 20.01 -9.00
C SER A 881 -32.47 19.35 -10.37
N SER A 882 -32.98 20.07 -11.36
CA SER A 882 -33.10 19.54 -12.71
C SER A 882 -32.68 20.56 -13.75
N GLY A 883 -32.06 20.11 -14.84
CA GLY A 883 -31.54 21.00 -15.88
C GLY A 883 -31.33 20.31 -17.22
N LYS A 884 -31.04 21.10 -18.25
CA LYS A 884 -30.66 20.62 -19.59
C LYS A 884 -29.18 20.26 -19.66
N ASP A 885 -28.37 20.88 -18.83
CA ASP A 885 -26.96 20.61 -18.68
C ASP A 885 -26.58 20.48 -17.20
N MET A 886 -25.38 19.99 -16.92
CA MET A 886 -24.92 19.78 -15.52
C MET A 886 -24.61 21.09 -14.79
N ALA A 887 -24.45 22.24 -15.47
CA ALA A 887 -24.24 23.52 -14.81
C ALA A 887 -25.54 24.01 -14.15
N GLU A 888 -26.70 23.70 -14.75
CA GLU A 888 -28.02 24.04 -14.19
C GLU A 888 -28.36 23.24 -12.92
N LEU A 889 -27.64 22.20 -12.60
CA LEU A 889 -27.83 21.38 -11.39
C LEU A 889 -27.19 21.99 -10.13
N ILE A 890 -26.29 22.97 -10.28
CA ILE A 890 -25.68 23.68 -9.17
C ILE A 890 -26.66 24.76 -8.73
N GLY A 891 -27.38 24.54 -7.61
CA GLY A 891 -28.33 25.48 -7.01
C GLY A 891 -27.67 26.46 -6.05
#